data_3ed6625c26b3181543cb06b3f507acc8
#
_entry.id   3ed6625c26b3181543cb06b3f507acc8
#
_cell.length_a   1.000
_cell.length_b   1.000
_cell.length_c   1.000
_cell.angle_alpha   90.00
_cell.angle_beta   90.00
_cell.angle_gamma   90.00
#
_symmetry.space_group_name_H-M   'P 1'
#
loop_
_entity.id
_entity.type
_entity.pdbx_description
1 polymer ?
#
loop_
_entity_poly.entity_id
_entity_poly.type
_entity_poly.pdbx_seq_one_letter_code
_entity_poly.pdbx_strand_id
1 'polypeptide(L)'
;MYMVYKFTKRAEKALEYAGDLAQGFGHNYIGTEHILYGLVKEGSGVASQVLNMQKITAENVVEEIEVLIGKGDKSQNRGEIGFTPRSKRVIENAFLEARKLGSEFIGTEHLLIGIMREGDSVAVRIMMDLNANPQKLYNEIVKVINEDENAGVSDKQPKGKASGSYNQTPTLNQYGTDLTKKATEGKLDPVIGRKDEIQRVIQILSRRTKNNPCLIGEPGVGKTAVAEGLAERIIAEDVPEMLKNKRVVSLDIASMVAGAKYRGDFEERIKKCLEEVKKAGDVILFIDEVHTIVGAGSAEGAVDAANILKPLLARGEVQVIGATTLNEYRKYIEKDSALERRFSPVTVGEPTNEETIEILKGIRDRYEAHHNVKITDEAIKAAVELSTRYINDRFLPDKAIDLVDEAASRVKMRTYTQPDTLKKLEEEISAMNKEKDDAIKVQDFEKAAGLRDKINVEKEKLQKEKEKWESKNTKSITTLTEEDIAEVVASWTGVPVKKLTQTENEKLRNLEQTLHQRVIGQNEAVDAVAKAIRRGRVGLKDPNRPIGSFLFLGPTGVGKTELSKALAESLFGNEDAMIRIDMSEYMEGHSVSKLIGSPPGYVGFDEGGQLTEKIRRKPYSVILFDEIEKAHPDVMNMLLQILDDGRLTNAQGRTVNFKNTVIIMTSNIGARLITDKTTLGFSAGDKKEESQKEYETIKKDVMGELKKQFRPEFINRIDEIIVFHKLNEEDIKQIIDIMLNQVTKRMAEKSYKFEIDNSVKELIAKKGVDTDYGARPLKRAIQNILEDKIAEEILNGNIKPNKKAVIKAEDDKIVIN
;
A
#
# COMPACT_ATOMS: atom_id res chain seq x y z
N MET A 1 13.37 34.89 -15.39
CA MET A 1 12.04 35.39 -15.75
C MET A 1 11.60 36.30 -14.60
N TYR A 2 11.67 37.65 -14.74
CA TYR A 2 11.24 38.54 -13.68
C TYR A 2 9.71 38.46 -13.58
N MET A 3 9.20 37.91 -12.49
CA MET A 3 7.78 38.04 -12.17
C MET A 3 7.49 39.49 -11.88
N VAL A 4 6.67 40.13 -12.68
CA VAL A 4 6.17 41.50 -12.42
C VAL A 4 5.00 41.34 -11.44
N TYR A 5 5.28 41.59 -10.15
CA TYR A 5 4.23 41.61 -9.12
C TYR A 5 3.35 42.85 -9.32
N LYS A 6 2.05 42.68 -9.28
CA LYS A 6 1.07 43.76 -9.33
C LYS A 6 0.63 44.13 -7.92
N PHE A 7 0.88 45.33 -7.49
CA PHE A 7 0.49 45.85 -6.18
C PHE A 7 -0.75 46.76 -6.27
N THR A 8 -1.49 46.84 -5.20
CA THR A 8 -2.52 47.87 -5.04
C THR A 8 -1.83 49.22 -4.80
N LYS A 9 -2.45 50.35 -5.16
CA LYS A 9 -1.91 51.69 -4.93
C LYS A 9 -1.49 51.95 -3.48
N ARG A 10 -2.20 51.33 -2.51
CA ARG A 10 -1.87 51.42 -1.08
C ARG A 10 -0.64 50.59 -0.72
N ALA A 11 -0.48 49.42 -1.29
CA ALA A 11 0.68 48.57 -1.08
C ALA A 11 1.94 49.22 -1.71
N GLU A 12 1.84 49.82 -2.90
CA GLU A 12 2.91 50.57 -3.52
C GLU A 12 3.36 51.70 -2.61
N LYS A 13 2.40 52.50 -2.09
CA LYS A 13 2.68 53.63 -1.18
C LYS A 13 3.32 53.18 0.14
N ALA A 14 2.90 52.02 0.67
CA ALA A 14 3.55 51.43 1.85
C ALA A 14 5.02 51.05 1.57
N LEU A 15 5.31 50.50 0.39
CA LEU A 15 6.68 50.16 -0.01
C LEU A 15 7.54 51.42 -0.29
N GLU A 16 6.94 52.53 -0.80
CA GLU A 16 7.61 53.84 -0.90
C GLU A 16 8.00 54.38 0.48
N TYR A 17 7.07 54.39 1.46
CA TYR A 17 7.38 54.79 2.83
C TYR A 17 8.44 53.90 3.49
N ALA A 18 8.50 52.61 3.15
CA ALA A 18 9.58 51.75 3.59
C ALA A 18 10.95 52.18 3.02
N GLY A 19 10.98 52.58 1.75
CA GLY A 19 12.17 53.12 1.10
C GLY A 19 12.63 54.44 1.71
N ASP A 20 11.69 55.38 1.94
CA ASP A 20 11.95 56.69 2.54
C ASP A 20 12.54 56.56 3.95
N LEU A 21 12.00 55.64 4.77
CA LEU A 21 12.54 55.39 6.10
C LEU A 21 13.95 54.80 6.02
N ALA A 22 14.17 53.80 5.17
CA ALA A 22 15.51 53.21 5.00
C ALA A 22 16.54 54.27 4.58
N GLN A 23 16.18 55.19 3.67
CA GLN A 23 17.02 56.28 3.25
C GLN A 23 17.24 57.31 4.38
N GLY A 24 16.18 57.64 5.12
CA GLY A 24 16.24 58.55 6.27
C GLY A 24 17.17 58.07 7.38
N PHE A 25 17.20 56.74 7.62
CA PHE A 25 18.07 56.08 8.59
C PHE A 25 19.48 55.82 8.07
N GLY A 26 19.76 56.10 6.78
CA GLY A 26 21.07 55.86 6.16
C GLY A 26 21.34 54.36 5.90
N HIS A 27 20.30 53.54 5.79
CA HIS A 27 20.42 52.11 5.46
C HIS A 27 20.55 51.97 3.93
N ASN A 28 21.38 51.03 3.48
CA ASN A 28 21.59 50.73 2.06
C ASN A 28 20.69 49.58 1.54
N TYR A 29 19.67 49.19 2.32
CA TYR A 29 18.72 48.12 2.01
C TYR A 29 17.34 48.40 2.59
N ILE A 30 16.32 47.82 1.97
CA ILE A 30 14.96 47.80 2.50
C ILE A 30 14.74 46.42 3.19
N GLY A 31 14.72 46.42 4.52
CA GLY A 31 14.47 45.27 5.36
C GLY A 31 12.98 45.05 5.63
N THR A 32 12.64 43.96 6.33
CA THR A 32 11.25 43.61 6.73
C THR A 32 10.68 44.66 7.70
N GLU A 33 11.50 45.23 8.56
CA GLU A 33 11.17 46.28 9.51
C GLU A 33 10.72 47.55 8.82
N HIS A 34 11.38 47.92 7.70
CA HIS A 34 11.00 49.10 6.91
C HIS A 34 9.64 48.85 6.24
N ILE A 35 9.36 47.63 5.76
CA ILE A 35 8.06 47.26 5.19
C ILE A 35 6.97 47.35 6.27
N LEU A 36 7.25 46.88 7.51
CA LEU A 36 6.32 47.04 8.62
C LEU A 36 5.99 48.51 8.92
N TYR A 37 7.00 49.34 9.00
CA TYR A 37 6.79 50.81 9.16
C TYR A 37 5.93 51.36 8.04
N GLY A 38 6.24 51.06 6.79
CA GLY A 38 5.49 51.53 5.63
C GLY A 38 4.00 51.13 5.69
N LEU A 39 3.71 49.91 6.14
CA LEU A 39 2.34 49.43 6.34
C LEU A 39 1.58 50.22 7.43
N VAL A 40 2.24 50.53 8.52
CA VAL A 40 1.67 51.40 9.59
C VAL A 40 1.48 52.84 9.12
N LYS A 41 2.46 53.39 8.43
CA LYS A 41 2.48 54.79 7.98
C LYS A 41 1.44 55.10 6.88
N GLU A 42 1.11 54.12 6.06
CA GLU A 42 0.12 54.26 4.98
C GLU A 42 -1.26 54.68 5.55
N GLY A 43 -1.65 54.14 6.70
CA GLY A 43 -2.75 54.69 7.54
C GLY A 43 -4.17 54.28 7.10
N SER A 44 -4.40 53.92 5.83
CA SER A 44 -5.73 53.70 5.29
C SER A 44 -6.00 52.24 4.85
N GLY A 45 -4.97 51.40 4.79
CA GLY A 45 -5.08 49.99 4.42
C GLY A 45 -5.49 49.08 5.56
N VAL A 46 -5.95 47.88 5.25
CA VAL A 46 -6.35 46.86 6.22
C VAL A 46 -5.20 46.56 7.20
N ALA A 47 -3.96 46.46 6.72
CA ALA A 47 -2.81 46.23 7.56
C ALA A 47 -2.65 47.32 8.64
N SER A 48 -2.76 48.60 8.24
CA SER A 48 -2.64 49.71 9.17
C SER A 48 -3.76 49.70 10.21
N GLN A 49 -5.01 49.42 9.82
CA GLN A 49 -6.11 49.34 10.73
C GLN A 49 -5.92 48.25 11.80
N VAL A 50 -5.52 47.05 11.38
CA VAL A 50 -5.30 45.92 12.29
C VAL A 50 -4.08 46.16 13.20
N LEU A 51 -3.00 46.74 12.70
CA LEU A 51 -1.82 47.10 13.50
C LEU A 51 -2.15 48.19 14.54
N ASN A 52 -2.93 49.21 14.16
CA ASN A 52 -3.41 50.22 15.08
C ASN A 52 -4.34 49.70 16.17
N MET A 53 -5.19 48.72 15.88
CA MET A 53 -6.02 48.02 16.91
C MET A 53 -5.15 47.36 17.99
N GLN A 54 -3.95 46.92 17.64
CA GLN A 54 -2.98 46.33 18.57
C GLN A 54 -2.01 47.40 19.15
N LYS A 55 -2.30 48.69 18.93
CA LYS A 55 -1.51 49.88 19.38
C LYS A 55 -0.11 49.95 18.80
N ILE A 56 0.13 49.37 17.64
CA ILE A 56 1.38 49.50 16.89
C ILE A 56 1.28 50.76 16.06
N THR A 57 2.01 51.83 16.48
CA THR A 57 2.06 53.14 15.80
C THR A 57 3.36 53.27 15.03
N ALA A 58 3.40 54.20 14.05
CA ALA A 58 4.60 54.46 13.27
C ALA A 58 5.77 54.92 14.15
N GLU A 59 5.46 55.66 15.21
CA GLU A 59 6.44 56.18 16.17
C GLU A 59 7.10 55.05 16.95
N ASN A 60 6.27 54.10 17.53
CA ASN A 60 6.79 52.97 18.28
C ASN A 60 7.63 52.05 17.39
N VAL A 61 7.24 51.86 16.14
CA VAL A 61 8.01 51.03 15.18
C VAL A 61 9.36 51.68 14.86
N VAL A 62 9.40 53.01 14.72
CA VAL A 62 10.65 53.76 14.49
C VAL A 62 11.58 53.63 15.68
N GLU A 63 11.06 53.79 16.90
CA GLU A 63 11.85 53.65 18.14
C GLU A 63 12.48 52.25 18.24
N GLU A 64 11.70 51.20 17.98
CA GLU A 64 12.19 49.82 18.01
C GLU A 64 13.21 49.52 16.89
N ILE A 65 13.03 50.09 15.70
CA ILE A 65 14.04 49.98 14.63
C ILE A 65 15.36 50.63 15.06
N GLU A 66 15.29 51.83 15.72
CA GLU A 66 16.46 52.52 16.21
C GLU A 66 17.20 51.74 17.30
N VAL A 67 16.45 51.05 18.17
CA VAL A 67 16.99 50.18 19.25
C VAL A 67 17.62 48.89 18.69
N LEU A 68 16.97 48.24 17.74
CA LEU A 68 17.39 46.90 17.27
C LEU A 68 18.49 46.98 16.19
N ILE A 69 18.47 48.00 15.35
CA ILE A 69 19.34 48.07 14.16
C ILE A 69 20.26 49.28 14.22
N GLY A 70 19.78 50.42 14.81
CA GLY A 70 20.51 51.68 14.85
C GLY A 70 20.38 52.49 13.56
N LYS A 71 21.05 53.63 13.50
CA LYS A 71 21.15 54.48 12.31
C LYS A 71 22.42 54.17 11.53
N GLY A 72 22.33 54.06 10.22
CA GLY A 72 23.44 53.83 9.31
C GLY A 72 24.18 55.14 8.97
N ASP A 73 25.29 55.02 8.25
CA ASP A 73 26.15 56.18 7.89
C ASP A 73 25.63 56.85 6.60
N LYS A 74 25.11 58.04 6.72
CA LYS A 74 24.50 58.79 5.60
C LYS A 74 25.51 59.18 4.48
N SER A 75 26.81 58.99 4.70
CA SER A 75 27.84 59.34 3.73
C SER A 75 28.09 58.38 2.60
N GLN A 76 27.58 57.17 2.71
CA GLN A 76 27.84 56.08 1.75
C GLN A 76 26.69 55.80 0.75
N ASN A 77 25.55 56.45 0.83
CA ASN A 77 24.36 56.16 0.02
C ASN A 77 24.37 56.92 -1.33
N ARG A 78 24.96 56.33 -2.38
CA ARG A 78 24.90 56.81 -3.77
C ARG A 78 24.32 55.75 -4.78
N GLY A 79 23.45 54.81 -4.35
CA GLY A 79 22.91 53.81 -5.24
C GLY A 79 21.40 53.54 -4.99
N GLU A 80 20.76 52.89 -5.91
CA GLU A 80 19.38 52.38 -5.72
C GLU A 80 19.33 51.40 -4.53
N ILE A 81 18.44 51.67 -3.57
CA ILE A 81 18.27 50.84 -2.37
C ILE A 81 17.46 49.60 -2.74
N GLY A 82 18.08 48.43 -2.60
CA GLY A 82 17.43 47.17 -2.94
C GLY A 82 16.78 46.47 -1.73
N PHE A 83 15.83 45.56 -2.00
CA PHE A 83 15.23 44.70 -0.97
C PHE A 83 16.20 43.65 -0.49
N THR A 84 16.19 43.36 0.83
CA THR A 84 16.93 42.23 1.39
C THR A 84 16.37 40.90 0.88
N PRO A 85 17.14 39.80 0.94
CA PRO A 85 16.62 38.47 0.58
C PRO A 85 15.36 38.08 1.38
N ARG A 86 15.26 38.48 2.65
CA ARG A 86 14.06 38.26 3.49
C ARG A 86 12.88 39.10 3.04
N SER A 87 13.09 40.38 2.71
CA SER A 87 12.03 41.24 2.18
C SER A 87 11.49 40.74 0.84
N LYS A 88 12.35 40.18 0.00
CA LYS A 88 11.90 39.50 -1.24
C LYS A 88 11.00 38.30 -0.95
N ARG A 89 11.34 37.45 0.03
CA ARG A 89 10.48 36.34 0.45
C ARG A 89 9.16 36.80 1.05
N VAL A 90 9.16 37.91 1.80
CA VAL A 90 7.91 38.52 2.27
C VAL A 90 7.00 38.88 1.09
N ILE A 91 7.54 39.46 0.02
CA ILE A 91 6.78 39.82 -1.18
C ILE A 91 6.29 38.55 -1.91
N GLU A 92 7.13 37.52 -2.01
CA GLU A 92 6.73 36.21 -2.58
C GLU A 92 5.61 35.55 -1.76
N ASN A 93 5.73 35.56 -0.44
CA ASN A 93 4.70 35.03 0.46
C ASN A 93 3.39 35.84 0.34
N ALA A 94 3.48 37.15 0.23
CA ALA A 94 2.34 38.05 0.02
C ALA A 94 1.64 37.75 -1.32
N PHE A 95 2.38 37.47 -2.37
CA PHE A 95 1.82 37.08 -3.67
C PHE A 95 1.08 35.73 -3.60
N LEU A 96 1.66 34.73 -2.91
CA LEU A 96 1.01 33.45 -2.72
C LEU A 96 -0.28 33.58 -1.92
N GLU A 97 -0.30 34.45 -0.91
CA GLU A 97 -1.51 34.70 -0.13
C GLU A 97 -2.57 35.48 -0.91
N ALA A 98 -2.17 36.50 -1.69
CA ALA A 98 -3.11 37.19 -2.56
C ALA A 98 -3.82 36.23 -3.52
N ARG A 99 -3.08 35.29 -4.12
CA ARG A 99 -3.68 34.25 -4.97
C ARG A 99 -4.61 33.30 -4.23
N LYS A 100 -4.27 32.88 -2.99
CA LYS A 100 -5.13 32.04 -2.18
C LYS A 100 -6.45 32.72 -1.78
N LEU A 101 -6.37 34.04 -1.55
CA LEU A 101 -7.53 34.87 -1.24
C LEU A 101 -8.25 35.39 -2.49
N GLY A 102 -7.91 34.88 -3.69
CA GLY A 102 -8.58 35.21 -4.94
C GLY A 102 -8.29 36.61 -5.48
N SER A 103 -7.28 37.33 -4.97
CA SER A 103 -6.92 38.69 -5.40
C SER A 103 -5.89 38.65 -6.51
N GLU A 104 -6.08 39.47 -7.57
CA GLU A 104 -5.09 39.67 -8.63
C GLU A 104 -3.94 40.63 -8.24
N PHE A 105 -4.13 41.42 -7.19
CA PHE A 105 -3.20 42.44 -6.73
C PHE A 105 -2.75 42.15 -5.30
N ILE A 106 -1.47 42.44 -5.01
CA ILE A 106 -0.95 42.34 -3.65
C ILE A 106 -1.37 43.60 -2.88
N GLY A 107 -2.23 43.42 -1.88
CA GLY A 107 -2.66 44.51 -0.97
C GLY A 107 -1.79 44.61 0.28
N THR A 108 -2.06 45.63 1.13
CA THR A 108 -1.35 45.87 2.40
C THR A 108 -1.52 44.69 3.36
N GLU A 109 -2.71 44.06 3.41
CA GLU A 109 -3.07 42.89 4.15
C GLU A 109 -2.20 41.70 3.77
N HIS A 110 -1.97 41.49 2.47
CA HIS A 110 -1.14 40.38 1.97
C HIS A 110 0.32 40.57 2.36
N LEU A 111 0.81 41.82 2.33
CA LEU A 111 2.18 42.15 2.79
C LEU A 111 2.36 41.86 4.28
N LEU A 112 1.37 42.21 5.11
CA LEU A 112 1.42 41.94 6.56
C LEU A 112 1.37 40.41 6.84
N ILE A 113 0.52 39.65 6.14
CA ILE A 113 0.51 38.17 6.22
C ILE A 113 1.89 37.63 5.77
N GLY A 114 2.45 38.16 4.71
CA GLY A 114 3.78 37.79 4.22
C GLY A 114 4.88 37.95 5.27
N ILE A 115 4.87 39.07 6.03
CA ILE A 115 5.79 39.32 7.16
C ILE A 115 5.60 38.25 8.24
N MET A 116 4.36 37.96 8.63
CA MET A 116 4.07 36.98 9.68
C MET A 116 4.47 35.54 9.27
N ARG A 117 4.37 35.19 7.99
CA ARG A 117 4.81 33.91 7.46
C ARG A 117 6.32 33.73 7.39
N GLU A 118 7.08 34.79 7.21
CA GLU A 118 8.54 34.70 7.24
C GLU A 118 9.07 34.30 8.63
N GLY A 119 8.27 34.50 9.68
CA GLY A 119 8.44 33.97 11.02
C GLY A 119 9.60 34.54 11.80
N ASP A 120 10.84 34.34 11.37
CA ASP A 120 12.06 34.82 12.02
C ASP A 120 12.61 36.08 11.32
N SER A 121 11.84 37.18 11.37
CA SER A 121 12.22 38.46 10.78
C SER A 121 12.25 39.57 11.82
N VAL A 122 13.01 40.63 11.53
CA VAL A 122 13.09 41.82 12.42
C VAL A 122 11.72 42.46 12.62
N ALA A 123 10.88 42.50 11.58
CA ALA A 123 9.50 42.96 11.69
C ALA A 123 8.66 42.17 12.68
N VAL A 124 8.76 40.84 12.67
CA VAL A 124 8.05 39.99 13.62
C VAL A 124 8.54 40.18 15.04
N ARG A 125 9.87 40.39 15.20
CA ARG A 125 10.45 40.66 16.50
C ARG A 125 9.93 41.98 17.06
N ILE A 126 9.94 43.07 16.26
CA ILE A 126 9.35 44.37 16.64
C ILE A 126 7.88 44.21 17.04
N MET A 127 7.09 43.47 16.28
CA MET A 127 5.69 43.22 16.66
C MET A 127 5.56 42.50 18.00
N MET A 128 6.43 41.51 18.29
CA MET A 128 6.45 40.81 19.57
C MET A 128 6.91 41.72 20.73
N ASP A 129 7.94 42.54 20.54
CA ASP A 129 8.44 43.49 21.54
C ASP A 129 7.37 44.55 21.90
N LEU A 130 6.52 44.89 20.92
CA LEU A 130 5.34 45.73 21.10
C LEU A 130 4.11 44.97 21.61
N ASN A 131 4.27 43.74 22.11
CA ASN A 131 3.22 42.88 22.66
C ASN A 131 2.09 42.50 21.67
N ALA A 132 2.34 42.54 20.38
CA ALA A 132 1.39 42.08 19.39
C ALA A 132 1.45 40.53 19.23
N ASN A 133 0.28 39.90 19.17
CA ASN A 133 0.20 38.46 18.93
C ASN A 133 -0.03 38.19 17.43
N PRO A 134 0.93 37.56 16.69
CA PRO A 134 0.81 37.32 15.26
C PRO A 134 -0.45 36.51 14.89
N GLN A 135 -0.86 35.56 15.72
CA GLN A 135 -2.05 34.76 15.50
C GLN A 135 -3.33 35.57 15.61
N LYS A 136 -3.40 36.52 16.55
CA LYS A 136 -4.51 37.48 16.65
C LYS A 136 -4.58 38.40 15.46
N LEU A 137 -3.43 39.00 15.07
CA LEU A 137 -3.33 39.86 13.88
C LEU A 137 -3.84 39.10 12.62
N TYR A 138 -3.45 37.88 12.41
CA TYR A 138 -3.91 37.05 11.27
C TYR A 138 -5.43 36.90 11.27
N ASN A 139 -6.01 36.53 12.42
CA ASN A 139 -7.46 36.35 12.56
C ASN A 139 -8.23 37.68 12.35
N GLU A 140 -7.69 38.77 12.81
CA GLU A 140 -8.29 40.09 12.61
C GLU A 140 -8.20 40.54 11.14
N ILE A 141 -7.09 40.29 10.44
CA ILE A 141 -6.96 40.59 9.01
C ILE A 141 -8.02 39.81 8.23
N VAL A 142 -8.14 38.48 8.47
CA VAL A 142 -9.11 37.64 7.79
C VAL A 142 -10.55 38.11 8.08
N LYS A 143 -10.81 38.59 9.29
CA LYS A 143 -12.13 39.13 9.66
C LYS A 143 -12.44 40.41 8.92
N VAL A 144 -11.50 41.38 8.85
CA VAL A 144 -11.65 42.65 8.14
C VAL A 144 -11.80 42.46 6.65
N ILE A 145 -11.03 41.54 6.02
CA ILE A 145 -11.17 41.21 4.60
C ILE A 145 -12.57 40.69 4.30
N ASN A 146 -13.10 39.79 5.15
CA ASN A 146 -14.46 39.27 4.99
C ASN A 146 -15.57 40.31 5.25
N GLU A 147 -15.31 41.34 6.04
CA GLU A 147 -16.23 42.48 6.30
C GLU A 147 -16.21 43.51 5.15
N ASP A 148 -15.05 43.79 4.54
CA ASP A 148 -14.92 44.74 3.42
C ASP A 148 -15.51 44.19 2.10
N GLU A 149 -15.52 42.89 1.87
CA GLU A 149 -16.26 42.28 0.75
C GLU A 149 -17.79 42.50 0.85
N ASN A 150 -18.31 42.80 2.03
CA ASN A 150 -19.74 43.06 2.27
C ASN A 150 -20.14 44.54 2.19
N ALA A 151 -19.17 45.49 2.16
CA ALA A 151 -19.44 46.93 2.20
C ALA A 151 -19.43 47.61 0.82
N GLY A 152 -19.10 46.96 -0.24
CA GLY A 152 -18.83 47.58 -1.55
C GLY A 152 -19.79 47.21 -2.69
N VAL A 153 -21.11 47.06 -2.50
CA VAL A 153 -22.08 47.10 -3.62
C VAL A 153 -23.46 47.59 -3.16
N SER A 154 -23.69 48.91 -3.31
CA SER A 154 -25.05 49.42 -3.53
C SER A 154 -25.09 50.06 -4.91
N ASP A 155 -25.57 49.41 -5.93
CA ASP A 155 -26.66 49.76 -6.83
C ASP A 155 -26.84 48.80 -8.01
N LYS A 156 -28.14 48.45 -8.18
CA LYS A 156 -28.76 47.85 -9.35
C LYS A 156 -28.76 46.32 -9.53
N GLN A 157 -29.93 45.79 -9.13
CA GLN A 157 -30.45 44.45 -9.45
C GLN A 157 -30.37 44.07 -10.95
N PRO A 158 -30.29 42.73 -11.28
CA PRO A 158 -31.44 41.86 -11.15
C PRO A 158 -31.17 40.47 -10.50
N LYS A 159 -32.23 39.99 -9.90
CA LYS A 159 -32.47 38.77 -9.20
C LYS A 159 -31.81 37.51 -9.82
N GLY A 160 -30.88 36.88 -9.06
CA GLY A 160 -30.52 35.47 -9.20
C GLY A 160 -30.23 34.93 -7.81
N LYS A 161 -31.16 34.13 -7.27
CA LYS A 161 -31.06 33.52 -5.95
C LYS A 161 -29.94 32.48 -5.89
N ALA A 162 -28.88 32.65 -5.10
CA ALA A 162 -28.12 31.57 -4.52
C ALA A 162 -26.89 32.05 -3.69
N SER A 163 -27.04 32.95 -2.70
CA SER A 163 -25.91 33.25 -1.80
C SER A 163 -26.27 33.43 -0.32
N GLY A 164 -27.47 32.93 0.08
CA GLY A 164 -27.98 33.13 1.44
C GLY A 164 -27.50 32.15 2.51
N SER A 165 -26.95 30.96 2.14
CA SER A 165 -26.78 29.84 3.07
C SER A 165 -25.37 29.70 3.63
N TYR A 166 -24.32 30.16 2.93
CA TYR A 166 -22.94 29.99 3.38
C TYR A 166 -22.59 30.73 4.68
N ASN A 167 -23.19 31.87 4.95
CA ASN A 167 -22.95 32.66 6.15
C ASN A 167 -23.70 32.13 7.40
N GLN A 168 -24.58 31.14 7.23
CA GLN A 168 -25.37 30.57 8.32
C GLN A 168 -24.77 29.33 8.97
N THR A 169 -23.67 28.74 8.42
CA THR A 169 -23.09 27.46 8.84
C THR A 169 -21.59 27.55 9.05
N PRO A 170 -21.05 28.43 9.94
CA PRO A 170 -19.62 28.62 10.12
C PRO A 170 -18.89 27.38 10.71
N THR A 171 -19.51 26.71 11.70
CA THR A 171 -18.93 25.52 12.30
C THR A 171 -18.95 24.34 11.31
N LEU A 172 -20.02 24.19 10.57
CA LEU A 172 -20.11 23.17 9.52
C LEU A 172 -19.05 23.39 8.43
N ASN A 173 -18.81 24.62 8.01
CA ASN A 173 -17.80 24.94 7.00
C ASN A 173 -16.35 24.72 7.52
N GLN A 174 -16.13 24.80 8.82
CA GLN A 174 -14.83 24.52 9.44
C GLN A 174 -14.47 23.03 9.44
N TYR A 175 -15.45 22.16 9.68
CA TYR A 175 -15.25 20.71 9.84
C TYR A 175 -15.86 19.90 8.70
N GLY A 176 -16.47 20.55 7.72
CA GLY A 176 -17.12 19.91 6.60
C GLY A 176 -16.59 20.38 5.26
N THR A 177 -16.72 19.48 4.28
CA THR A 177 -16.41 19.78 2.87
C THR A 177 -17.72 19.83 2.09
N ASP A 178 -18.01 20.95 1.46
CA ASP A 178 -19.19 21.10 0.61
C ASP A 178 -18.96 20.46 -0.77
N LEU A 179 -19.59 19.29 -0.97
CA LEU A 179 -19.49 18.53 -2.22
C LEU A 179 -20.21 19.26 -3.36
N THR A 180 -21.30 19.94 -3.08
CA THR A 180 -22.07 20.70 -4.08
C THR A 180 -21.24 21.87 -4.62
N LYS A 181 -20.49 22.55 -3.75
CA LYS A 181 -19.55 23.60 -4.16
C LYS A 181 -18.40 23.04 -4.99
N LYS A 182 -17.81 21.91 -4.57
CA LYS A 182 -16.77 21.22 -5.35
C LYS A 182 -17.29 20.81 -6.74
N ALA A 183 -18.54 20.35 -6.84
CA ALA A 183 -19.18 20.01 -8.10
C ALA A 183 -19.29 21.23 -9.01
N THR A 184 -19.73 22.39 -8.48
CA THR A 184 -19.81 23.65 -9.23
C THR A 184 -18.43 24.11 -9.73
N GLU A 185 -17.39 23.89 -8.93
CA GLU A 185 -16.00 24.24 -9.28
C GLU A 185 -15.34 23.19 -10.22
N GLY A 186 -16.04 22.11 -10.59
CA GLY A 186 -15.49 21.03 -11.43
C GLY A 186 -14.34 20.25 -10.77
N LYS A 187 -14.29 20.24 -9.43
CA LYS A 187 -13.23 19.59 -8.66
C LYS A 187 -13.53 18.15 -8.23
N LEU A 188 -14.76 17.67 -8.48
CA LEU A 188 -15.13 16.29 -8.22
C LEU A 188 -14.67 15.37 -9.36
N ASP A 189 -14.40 14.13 -9.02
CA ASP A 189 -14.13 13.10 -10.02
C ASP A 189 -15.44 12.66 -10.68
N PRO A 190 -15.44 12.35 -11.99
CA PRO A 190 -16.66 11.94 -12.68
C PRO A 190 -17.17 10.61 -12.09
N VAL A 191 -18.46 10.60 -11.70
CA VAL A 191 -19.08 9.40 -11.13
C VAL A 191 -19.65 8.51 -12.22
N ILE A 192 -19.09 7.34 -12.39
CA ILE A 192 -19.43 6.38 -13.44
C ILE A 192 -19.99 5.10 -12.80
N GLY A 193 -21.00 4.50 -13.43
CA GLY A 193 -21.54 3.19 -13.06
C GLY A 193 -22.42 3.14 -11.80
N ARG A 194 -22.77 4.30 -11.17
CA ARG A 194 -23.53 4.35 -9.90
C ARG A 194 -24.94 4.94 -10.04
N LYS A 195 -25.53 4.84 -11.23
CA LYS A 195 -26.84 5.45 -11.52
C LYS A 195 -27.96 4.93 -10.64
N ASP A 196 -28.00 3.62 -10.41
CA ASP A 196 -29.08 2.97 -9.66
C ASP A 196 -28.99 3.27 -8.17
N GLU A 197 -27.78 3.27 -7.60
CA GLU A 197 -27.55 3.61 -6.20
C GLU A 197 -27.88 5.10 -5.94
N ILE A 198 -27.44 6.01 -6.81
CA ILE A 198 -27.77 7.45 -6.70
C ILE A 198 -29.28 7.66 -6.82
N GLN A 199 -29.94 7.00 -7.78
CA GLN A 199 -31.40 7.06 -7.93
C GLN A 199 -32.13 6.54 -6.68
N ARG A 200 -31.60 5.47 -6.08
CA ARG A 200 -32.13 4.92 -4.83
C ARG A 200 -31.96 5.89 -3.66
N VAL A 201 -30.82 6.55 -3.55
CA VAL A 201 -30.56 7.60 -2.55
C VAL A 201 -31.56 8.76 -2.71
N ILE A 202 -31.77 9.25 -3.95
CA ILE A 202 -32.74 10.31 -4.26
C ILE A 202 -34.18 9.90 -3.85
N GLN A 203 -34.58 8.66 -4.17
CA GLN A 203 -35.88 8.13 -3.75
C GLN A 203 -36.07 8.12 -2.24
N ILE A 204 -35.02 7.70 -1.50
CA ILE A 204 -35.05 7.63 -0.02
C ILE A 204 -35.12 9.03 0.57
N LEU A 205 -34.27 9.97 0.12
CA LEU A 205 -34.27 11.36 0.58
C LEU A 205 -35.63 12.06 0.34
N SER A 206 -36.35 11.64 -0.68
CA SER A 206 -37.70 12.19 -1.02
C SER A 206 -38.84 11.59 -0.18
N ARG A 207 -38.61 10.62 0.68
CA ARG A 207 -39.62 10.00 1.54
C ARG A 207 -40.01 10.92 2.70
N ARG A 208 -41.23 10.75 3.17
CA ARG A 208 -41.70 11.46 4.40
C ARG A 208 -41.06 10.92 5.69
N THR A 209 -40.81 9.64 5.74
CA THR A 209 -40.22 8.93 6.87
C THR A 209 -39.13 7.98 6.39
N LYS A 210 -38.16 7.61 7.23
CA LYS A 210 -37.00 6.80 6.85
C LYS A 210 -36.26 7.40 5.65
N ASN A 211 -36.09 8.71 5.68
CA ASN A 211 -35.53 9.51 4.61
C ASN A 211 -34.01 9.72 4.70
N ASN A 212 -33.32 8.90 5.52
CA ASN A 212 -31.87 8.91 5.64
C ASN A 212 -31.30 7.65 4.99
N PRO A 213 -30.71 7.72 3.80
CA PRO A 213 -30.02 6.57 3.20
C PRO A 213 -28.75 6.23 3.96
N CYS A 214 -28.46 4.93 4.11
CA CYS A 214 -27.21 4.42 4.59
C CYS A 214 -26.54 3.58 3.50
N LEU A 215 -25.43 4.04 2.96
CA LEU A 215 -24.64 3.34 1.96
C LEU A 215 -23.87 2.21 2.64
N ILE A 216 -24.16 0.98 2.25
CA ILE A 216 -23.56 -0.21 2.84
C ILE A 216 -22.74 -0.93 1.79
N GLY A 217 -21.45 -1.13 2.06
CA GLY A 217 -20.57 -1.83 1.15
C GLY A 217 -19.17 -1.99 1.74
N GLU A 218 -18.37 -2.83 1.12
CA GLU A 218 -16.99 -3.05 1.54
C GLU A 218 -16.14 -1.78 1.37
N PRO A 219 -15.00 -1.66 2.09
CA PRO A 219 -14.08 -0.53 1.90
C PRO A 219 -13.60 -0.44 0.44
N GLY A 220 -13.48 0.78 -0.10
CA GLY A 220 -12.95 0.98 -1.45
C GLY A 220 -13.91 0.73 -2.60
N VAL A 221 -15.19 0.36 -2.37
CA VAL A 221 -16.17 0.17 -3.45
C VAL A 221 -16.75 1.47 -4.01
N GLY A 222 -16.39 2.64 -3.48
CA GLY A 222 -16.85 3.94 -3.98
C GLY A 222 -18.14 4.45 -3.33
N LYS A 223 -18.37 4.22 -2.04
CA LYS A 223 -19.51 4.77 -1.30
C LYS A 223 -19.54 6.31 -1.33
N THR A 224 -18.41 6.95 -1.18
CA THR A 224 -18.26 8.41 -1.23
C THR A 224 -18.62 8.96 -2.61
N ALA A 225 -18.25 8.25 -3.69
CA ALA A 225 -18.60 8.61 -5.06
C ALA A 225 -20.13 8.70 -5.28
N VAL A 226 -20.95 7.90 -4.59
CA VAL A 226 -22.41 7.99 -4.66
C VAL A 226 -22.91 9.33 -4.10
N ALA A 227 -22.30 9.85 -3.03
CA ALA A 227 -22.64 11.16 -2.47
C ALA A 227 -22.15 12.31 -3.37
N GLU A 228 -21.00 12.15 -3.99
CA GLU A 228 -20.44 13.10 -4.97
C GLU A 228 -21.31 13.15 -6.23
N GLY A 229 -21.75 12.00 -6.75
CA GLY A 229 -22.65 11.93 -7.89
C GLY A 229 -24.06 12.49 -7.60
N LEU A 230 -24.54 12.40 -6.35
CA LEU A 230 -25.73 13.11 -5.93
C LEU A 230 -25.53 14.63 -6.00
N ALA A 231 -24.38 15.13 -5.53
CA ALA A 231 -24.04 16.55 -5.58
C ALA A 231 -23.96 17.06 -7.03
N GLU A 232 -23.39 16.28 -7.95
CA GLU A 232 -23.36 16.60 -9.39
C GLU A 232 -24.77 16.67 -9.98
N ARG A 233 -25.64 15.71 -9.66
CA ARG A 233 -27.04 15.73 -10.14
C ARG A 233 -27.86 16.90 -9.58
N ILE A 234 -27.59 17.31 -8.32
CA ILE A 234 -28.23 18.50 -7.74
C ILE A 234 -27.84 19.76 -8.53
N ILE A 235 -26.56 19.91 -8.87
CA ILE A 235 -26.07 21.05 -9.66
C ILE A 235 -26.64 21.01 -11.09
N ALA A 236 -26.68 19.82 -11.69
CA ALA A 236 -27.28 19.62 -13.02
C ALA A 236 -28.82 19.76 -13.03
N GLU A 237 -29.46 20.01 -11.88
CA GLU A 237 -30.91 20.04 -11.68
C GLU A 237 -31.62 18.72 -12.05
N ASP A 238 -30.90 17.61 -12.16
CA ASP A 238 -31.43 16.27 -12.45
C ASP A 238 -31.92 15.57 -11.18
N VAL A 239 -32.72 16.26 -10.38
CA VAL A 239 -33.28 15.78 -9.12
C VAL A 239 -34.70 16.35 -8.93
N PRO A 240 -35.55 15.69 -8.10
CA PRO A 240 -36.85 16.23 -7.73
C PRO A 240 -36.75 17.64 -7.13
N GLU A 241 -37.82 18.45 -7.32
CA GLU A 241 -37.86 19.86 -6.96
C GLU A 241 -37.48 20.16 -5.51
N MET A 242 -37.80 19.24 -4.59
CA MET A 242 -37.44 19.34 -3.16
C MET A 242 -35.94 19.22 -2.88
N LEU A 243 -35.14 18.70 -3.82
CA LEU A 243 -33.69 18.53 -3.68
C LEU A 243 -32.86 19.55 -4.49
N LYS A 244 -33.48 20.30 -5.42
CA LYS A 244 -32.75 21.22 -6.32
C LYS A 244 -31.96 22.33 -5.63
N ASN A 245 -32.36 22.75 -4.43
CA ASN A 245 -31.70 23.80 -3.69
C ASN A 245 -30.96 23.25 -2.46
N LYS A 246 -30.71 21.94 -2.38
CA LYS A 246 -30.00 21.33 -1.26
C LYS A 246 -28.50 21.35 -1.52
N ARG A 247 -27.74 21.43 -0.41
CA ARG A 247 -26.29 21.33 -0.36
C ARG A 247 -25.92 20.00 0.26
N VAL A 248 -25.03 19.25 -0.35
CA VAL A 248 -24.45 18.02 0.24
C VAL A 248 -23.11 18.38 0.88
N VAL A 249 -23.01 18.24 2.19
CA VAL A 249 -21.80 18.57 2.95
C VAL A 249 -21.28 17.32 3.63
N SER A 250 -20.06 16.91 3.28
CA SER A 250 -19.35 15.81 3.93
C SER A 250 -18.77 16.28 5.25
N LEU A 251 -19.15 15.65 6.35
CA LEU A 251 -18.71 15.99 7.69
C LEU A 251 -17.52 15.11 8.09
N ASP A 252 -16.41 15.73 8.45
CA ASP A 252 -15.20 15.04 8.93
C ASP A 252 -15.25 14.91 10.45
N ILE A 253 -15.64 13.73 10.92
CA ILE A 253 -15.73 13.41 12.36
C ILE A 253 -14.34 13.36 13.00
N ALA A 254 -13.32 12.88 12.28
CA ALA A 254 -11.95 12.80 12.81
C ALA A 254 -11.40 14.20 13.11
N SER A 255 -11.63 15.16 12.23
CA SER A 255 -11.25 16.56 12.44
C SER A 255 -12.01 17.21 13.61
N MET A 256 -13.25 16.80 13.87
CA MET A 256 -14.02 17.30 15.01
C MET A 256 -13.50 16.79 16.36
N VAL A 257 -12.97 15.56 16.39
CA VAL A 257 -12.35 14.97 17.58
C VAL A 257 -10.94 15.53 17.80
N ALA A 258 -10.21 15.80 16.72
CA ALA A 258 -8.85 16.34 16.78
C ALA A 258 -8.83 17.69 17.53
N GLY A 259 -7.94 17.81 18.53
CA GLY A 259 -7.79 19.02 19.34
C GLY A 259 -8.90 19.27 20.38
N ALA A 260 -9.82 18.34 20.58
CA ALA A 260 -10.72 18.36 21.73
C ALA A 260 -9.96 17.83 22.96
N LYS A 261 -9.71 18.69 23.94
CA LYS A 261 -9.02 18.31 25.19
C LYS A 261 -9.94 17.53 26.15
N TYR A 262 -11.22 17.80 26.08
CA TYR A 262 -12.25 17.22 26.95
C TYR A 262 -13.40 16.67 26.11
N ARG A 263 -14.07 15.65 26.63
CA ARG A 263 -15.26 15.02 26.02
C ARG A 263 -16.34 16.03 25.65
N GLY A 264 -16.59 17.02 26.50
CA GLY A 264 -17.60 18.06 26.29
C GLY A 264 -17.33 18.95 25.07
N ASP A 265 -16.07 19.15 24.70
CA ASP A 265 -15.69 20.00 23.55
C ASP A 265 -16.19 19.41 22.23
N PHE A 266 -16.07 18.08 22.07
CA PHE A 266 -16.55 17.37 20.88
C PHE A 266 -18.10 17.36 20.81
N GLU A 267 -18.77 17.07 21.96
CA GLU A 267 -20.23 17.10 22.04
C GLU A 267 -20.78 18.50 21.69
N GLU A 268 -20.12 19.56 22.18
CA GLU A 268 -20.51 20.94 21.88
C GLU A 268 -20.30 21.28 20.39
N ARG A 269 -19.19 20.85 19.77
CA ARG A 269 -18.92 21.07 18.34
C ARG A 269 -19.97 20.39 17.46
N ILE A 270 -20.26 19.09 17.72
CA ILE A 270 -21.31 18.36 17.00
C ILE A 270 -22.67 19.02 17.16
N LYS A 271 -23.03 19.41 18.41
CA LYS A 271 -24.31 20.05 18.71
C LYS A 271 -24.46 21.38 17.95
N LYS A 272 -23.43 22.23 17.96
CA LYS A 272 -23.42 23.49 17.21
C LYS A 272 -23.56 23.23 15.70
N CYS A 273 -22.81 22.28 15.16
CA CYS A 273 -22.89 21.91 13.75
C CYS A 273 -24.30 21.47 13.35
N LEU A 274 -24.93 20.57 14.14
CA LEU A 274 -26.29 20.10 13.86
C LEU A 274 -27.36 21.18 14.03
N GLU A 275 -27.16 22.11 14.97
CA GLU A 275 -28.05 23.29 15.13
C GLU A 275 -27.95 24.24 13.94
N GLU A 276 -26.76 24.45 13.38
CA GLU A 276 -26.53 25.21 12.16
C GLU A 276 -27.22 24.55 10.97
N VAL A 277 -27.06 23.23 10.80
CA VAL A 277 -27.73 22.44 9.73
C VAL A 277 -29.25 22.55 9.84
N LYS A 278 -29.78 22.42 11.05
CA LYS A 278 -31.23 22.57 11.31
C LYS A 278 -31.74 23.96 10.96
N LYS A 279 -30.98 25.04 11.30
CA LYS A 279 -31.37 26.43 10.99
C LYS A 279 -31.28 26.72 9.50
N ALA A 280 -30.27 26.20 8.82
CA ALA A 280 -30.10 26.38 7.40
C ALA A 280 -31.21 25.69 6.56
N GLY A 281 -31.58 24.48 6.96
CA GLY A 281 -32.71 23.73 6.37
C GLY A 281 -32.46 23.20 4.94
N ASP A 282 -31.40 23.62 4.29
CA ASP A 282 -31.04 23.27 2.90
C ASP A 282 -29.84 22.27 2.83
N VAL A 283 -29.31 21.84 3.98
CA VAL A 283 -28.14 20.97 4.06
C VAL A 283 -28.52 19.50 4.21
N ILE A 284 -27.91 18.65 3.40
CA ILE A 284 -27.86 17.19 3.55
C ILE A 284 -26.45 16.83 4.04
N LEU A 285 -26.33 16.23 5.22
CA LEU A 285 -25.06 15.80 5.75
C LEU A 285 -24.66 14.45 5.14
N PHE A 286 -23.48 14.34 4.60
CA PHE A 286 -22.84 13.07 4.32
C PHE A 286 -21.85 12.74 5.45
N ILE A 287 -22.00 11.56 6.02
CA ILE A 287 -21.13 11.10 7.12
C ILE A 287 -20.54 9.76 6.72
N ASP A 288 -19.26 9.79 6.40
CA ASP A 288 -18.53 8.55 6.18
C ASP A 288 -18.23 7.88 7.52
N GLU A 289 -18.15 6.56 7.51
CA GLU A 289 -17.99 5.75 8.72
C GLU A 289 -19.01 6.13 9.83
N VAL A 290 -20.27 6.26 9.45
CA VAL A 290 -21.34 6.70 10.38
C VAL A 290 -21.42 5.88 11.67
N HIS A 291 -20.90 4.66 11.68
CA HIS A 291 -20.79 3.81 12.84
C HIS A 291 -19.88 4.41 13.94
N THR A 292 -18.92 5.29 13.57
CA THR A 292 -18.04 5.95 14.53
C THR A 292 -18.80 6.89 15.48
N ILE A 293 -19.91 7.47 15.00
CA ILE A 293 -20.79 8.30 15.81
C ILE A 293 -21.60 7.45 16.79
N VAL A 294 -21.99 6.24 16.36
CA VAL A 294 -22.93 5.36 17.10
C VAL A 294 -22.19 4.40 18.03
N GLY A 295 -20.97 4.00 17.67
CA GLY A 295 -20.22 2.94 18.36
C GLY A 295 -19.21 3.43 19.40
N ALA A 296 -19.01 4.70 19.51
CA ALA A 296 -18.03 5.31 20.41
C ALA A 296 -18.35 5.13 21.92
N GLY A 297 -19.48 4.51 22.26
CA GLY A 297 -19.97 4.36 23.64
C GLY A 297 -19.65 3.05 24.36
N SER A 298 -19.00 2.07 23.73
CA SER A 298 -18.77 0.75 24.35
C SER A 298 -17.49 0.62 25.17
N ALA A 299 -16.56 1.56 25.10
CA ALA A 299 -15.41 1.64 25.99
C ALA A 299 -15.69 2.69 27.06
N GLU A 300 -15.38 2.41 28.32
CA GLU A 300 -15.51 3.39 29.44
C GLU A 300 -14.84 4.72 29.04
N GLY A 301 -15.65 5.74 28.72
CA GLY A 301 -15.21 7.07 28.35
C GLY A 301 -15.46 7.50 26.90
N ALA A 302 -16.03 6.66 26.01
CA ALA A 302 -16.31 7.03 24.62
C ALA A 302 -17.60 7.88 24.48
N VAL A 303 -17.57 8.81 23.54
CA VAL A 303 -18.63 9.81 23.30
C VAL A 303 -19.81 9.19 22.59
N ASP A 304 -21.00 9.27 23.15
CA ASP A 304 -22.23 8.86 22.50
C ASP A 304 -22.88 10.04 21.74
N ALA A 305 -22.26 10.44 20.62
CA ALA A 305 -22.82 11.46 19.74
C ALA A 305 -24.14 11.00 19.09
N ALA A 306 -24.44 9.71 19.13
CA ALA A 306 -25.72 9.17 18.67
C ALA A 306 -26.88 9.75 19.47
N ASN A 307 -26.72 10.01 20.75
CA ASN A 307 -27.79 10.59 21.57
C ASN A 307 -28.15 12.02 21.15
N ILE A 308 -27.23 12.76 20.53
CA ILE A 308 -27.50 14.09 19.98
C ILE A 308 -28.19 13.96 18.61
N LEU A 309 -27.78 13.02 17.80
CA LEU A 309 -28.28 12.83 16.43
C LEU A 309 -29.68 12.18 16.39
N LYS A 310 -29.93 11.17 17.27
CA LYS A 310 -31.20 10.42 17.33
C LYS A 310 -32.45 11.30 17.40
N PRO A 311 -32.56 12.32 18.27
CA PRO A 311 -33.73 13.19 18.35
C PRO A 311 -33.98 14.00 17.08
N LEU A 312 -32.89 14.47 16.42
CA LEU A 312 -32.95 15.28 15.20
C LEU A 312 -33.42 14.45 14.00
N LEU A 313 -32.89 13.24 13.85
CA LEU A 313 -33.33 12.27 12.85
C LEU A 313 -34.78 11.81 13.11
N ALA A 314 -35.17 11.67 14.38
CA ALA A 314 -36.52 11.27 14.76
C ALA A 314 -37.57 12.29 14.33
N ARG A 315 -37.26 13.58 14.43
CA ARG A 315 -38.15 14.69 14.07
C ARG A 315 -38.06 15.08 12.60
N GLY A 316 -37.10 14.49 11.84
CA GLY A 316 -36.85 14.85 10.43
C GLY A 316 -36.30 16.27 10.26
N GLU A 317 -35.65 16.81 11.30
CA GLU A 317 -35.09 18.16 11.31
C GLU A 317 -33.74 18.23 10.56
N VAL A 318 -33.05 17.10 10.40
CA VAL A 318 -31.79 16.93 9.68
C VAL A 318 -31.90 15.71 8.77
N GLN A 319 -31.39 15.82 7.55
CA GLN A 319 -31.21 14.72 6.60
C GLN A 319 -29.77 14.28 6.58
N VAL A 320 -29.54 12.96 6.69
CA VAL A 320 -28.20 12.37 6.73
C VAL A 320 -28.08 11.25 5.70
N ILE A 321 -27.00 11.24 4.96
CA ILE A 321 -26.51 10.11 4.17
C ILE A 321 -25.38 9.50 4.97
N GLY A 322 -25.55 8.29 5.51
CA GLY A 322 -24.48 7.56 6.18
C GLY A 322 -23.75 6.65 5.20
N ALA A 323 -22.46 6.38 5.42
CA ALA A 323 -21.73 5.33 4.75
C ALA A 323 -21.06 4.43 5.79
N THR A 324 -21.08 3.10 5.58
CA THR A 324 -20.47 2.13 6.51
C THR A 324 -20.30 0.77 5.83
N THR A 325 -19.67 -0.18 6.51
CA THR A 325 -19.59 -1.58 6.05
C THR A 325 -20.82 -2.38 6.52
N LEU A 326 -21.07 -3.53 5.90
CA LEU A 326 -22.20 -4.41 6.29
C LEU A 326 -22.09 -4.89 7.74
N ASN A 327 -20.87 -5.24 8.18
CA ASN A 327 -20.63 -5.73 9.53
C ASN A 327 -20.88 -4.65 10.60
N GLU A 328 -20.43 -3.43 10.33
CA GLU A 328 -20.62 -2.28 11.22
C GLU A 328 -22.08 -1.83 11.24
N TYR A 329 -22.76 -1.86 10.09
CA TYR A 329 -24.19 -1.58 10.02
C TYR A 329 -24.99 -2.50 10.91
N ARG A 330 -24.75 -3.82 10.80
CA ARG A 330 -25.40 -4.82 11.67
C ARG A 330 -25.06 -4.67 13.15
N LYS A 331 -23.81 -4.36 13.44
CA LYS A 331 -23.33 -4.25 14.84
C LYS A 331 -23.84 -3.00 15.55
N TYR A 332 -23.90 -1.86 14.85
CA TYR A 332 -24.14 -0.57 15.48
C TYR A 332 -25.49 0.08 15.12
N ILE A 333 -26.00 -0.11 13.90
CA ILE A 333 -27.23 0.55 13.43
C ILE A 333 -28.44 -0.36 13.57
N GLU A 334 -28.39 -1.60 13.11
CA GLU A 334 -29.51 -2.56 13.24
C GLU A 334 -29.83 -2.93 14.71
N LYS A 335 -28.83 -2.96 15.59
CA LYS A 335 -29.07 -3.22 17.01
C LYS A 335 -29.75 -2.08 17.74
N ASP A 336 -29.66 -0.86 17.22
CA ASP A 336 -30.31 0.31 17.78
C ASP A 336 -31.66 0.57 17.10
N SER A 337 -32.75 0.21 17.77
CA SER A 337 -34.11 0.31 17.24
C SER A 337 -34.52 1.74 16.84
N ALA A 338 -33.88 2.78 17.39
CA ALA A 338 -34.15 4.15 17.04
C ALA A 338 -33.52 4.55 15.71
N LEU A 339 -32.28 4.06 15.45
CA LEU A 339 -31.57 4.28 14.20
C LEU A 339 -32.07 3.40 13.06
N GLU A 340 -32.34 2.13 13.33
CA GLU A 340 -32.90 1.17 12.34
C GLU A 340 -34.20 1.70 11.71
N ARG A 341 -35.04 2.35 12.50
CA ARG A 341 -36.30 2.96 12.00
C ARG A 341 -36.09 4.25 11.20
N ARG A 342 -34.89 4.80 11.16
CA ARG A 342 -34.59 6.09 10.50
C ARG A 342 -33.70 5.96 9.29
N PHE A 343 -32.77 5.02 9.33
CA PHE A 343 -31.91 4.72 8.18
C PHE A 343 -32.57 3.70 7.24
N SER A 344 -32.33 3.89 5.94
CA SER A 344 -32.72 2.96 4.89
C SER A 344 -31.47 2.46 4.20
N PRO A 345 -31.18 1.14 4.21
CA PRO A 345 -29.97 0.60 3.61
C PRO A 345 -30.00 0.74 2.08
N VAL A 346 -28.85 1.11 1.51
CA VAL A 346 -28.56 1.10 0.08
C VAL A 346 -27.25 0.33 -0.09
N THR A 347 -27.34 -0.83 -0.71
CA THR A 347 -26.14 -1.68 -0.94
C THR A 347 -25.33 -1.11 -2.10
N VAL A 348 -24.05 -0.86 -1.86
CA VAL A 348 -23.07 -0.43 -2.86
C VAL A 348 -22.13 -1.61 -3.09
N GLY A 349 -22.32 -2.30 -4.20
CA GLY A 349 -21.50 -3.46 -4.58
C GLY A 349 -20.17 -3.07 -5.20
N GLU A 350 -19.28 -4.06 -5.34
CA GLU A 350 -18.06 -3.92 -6.13
C GLU A 350 -18.45 -3.73 -7.61
N PRO A 351 -17.89 -2.73 -8.32
CA PRO A 351 -18.17 -2.53 -9.75
C PRO A 351 -17.59 -3.68 -10.58
N THR A 352 -18.15 -3.90 -11.76
CA THR A 352 -17.61 -4.85 -12.74
C THR A 352 -16.27 -4.38 -13.29
N ASN A 353 -15.53 -5.29 -13.96
CA ASN A 353 -14.27 -4.93 -14.59
C ASN A 353 -14.46 -3.86 -15.67
N GLU A 354 -15.53 -3.96 -16.45
CA GLU A 354 -15.86 -2.99 -17.50
C GLU A 354 -16.17 -1.61 -16.91
N GLU A 355 -17.00 -1.54 -15.89
CA GLU A 355 -17.30 -0.29 -15.17
C GLU A 355 -16.05 0.32 -14.55
N THR A 356 -15.17 -0.52 -13.98
CA THR A 356 -13.90 -0.04 -13.40
C THR A 356 -12.96 0.53 -14.46
N ILE A 357 -12.89 -0.07 -15.64
CA ILE A 357 -12.11 0.48 -16.77
C ILE A 357 -12.66 1.86 -17.18
N GLU A 358 -13.98 2.03 -17.21
CA GLU A 358 -14.60 3.33 -17.51
C GLU A 358 -14.30 4.36 -16.42
N ILE A 359 -14.36 3.97 -15.14
CA ILE A 359 -13.99 4.84 -14.01
C ILE A 359 -12.54 5.31 -14.15
N LEU A 360 -11.61 4.38 -14.37
CA LEU A 360 -10.20 4.73 -14.53
C LEU A 360 -9.94 5.63 -15.73
N LYS A 361 -10.65 5.43 -16.85
CA LYS A 361 -10.59 6.33 -18.00
C LYS A 361 -11.10 7.72 -17.67
N GLY A 362 -12.15 7.83 -16.86
CA GLY A 362 -12.71 9.11 -16.44
C GLY A 362 -11.79 9.92 -15.54
N ILE A 363 -11.01 9.27 -14.67
CA ILE A 363 -10.08 9.94 -13.75
C ILE A 363 -8.66 10.09 -14.32
N ARG A 364 -8.35 9.43 -15.45
CA ARG A 364 -7.03 9.35 -16.08
C ARG A 364 -6.35 10.71 -16.21
N ASP A 365 -7.04 11.69 -16.77
CA ASP A 365 -6.44 13.00 -17.08
C ASP A 365 -5.92 13.71 -15.82
N ARG A 366 -6.55 13.51 -14.68
CA ARG A 366 -6.11 14.05 -13.38
C ARG A 366 -4.84 13.38 -12.88
N TYR A 367 -4.76 12.04 -12.99
CA TYR A 367 -3.56 11.29 -12.63
C TYR A 367 -2.41 11.58 -13.59
N GLU A 368 -2.67 11.70 -14.89
CA GLU A 368 -1.68 12.14 -15.89
C GLU A 368 -1.12 13.54 -15.56
N ALA A 369 -2.00 14.48 -15.21
CA ALA A 369 -1.59 15.83 -14.81
C ALA A 369 -0.79 15.85 -13.51
N HIS A 370 -1.17 15.03 -12.50
CA HIS A 370 -0.48 14.97 -11.22
C HIS A 370 0.92 14.37 -11.33
N HIS A 371 1.04 13.24 -12.04
CA HIS A 371 2.32 12.53 -12.18
C HIS A 371 3.15 13.02 -13.36
N ASN A 372 2.57 13.76 -14.30
CA ASN A 372 3.20 14.13 -15.57
C ASN A 372 3.65 12.90 -16.38
N VAL A 373 2.80 11.87 -16.39
CA VAL A 373 3.02 10.56 -17.05
C VAL A 373 1.77 10.26 -17.87
N LYS A 374 1.92 9.79 -19.12
CA LYS A 374 0.80 9.38 -19.96
C LYS A 374 0.38 7.95 -19.64
N ILE A 375 -0.91 7.73 -19.37
CA ILE A 375 -1.47 6.41 -19.01
C ILE A 375 -2.12 5.79 -20.24
N THR A 376 -1.63 4.61 -20.68
CA THR A 376 -2.19 3.91 -21.83
C THR A 376 -3.48 3.14 -21.47
N ASP A 377 -4.32 2.88 -22.47
CA ASP A 377 -5.53 2.07 -22.28
C ASP A 377 -5.20 0.62 -21.91
N GLU A 378 -4.06 0.11 -22.39
CA GLU A 378 -3.53 -1.21 -22.02
C GLU A 378 -3.14 -1.26 -20.54
N ALA A 379 -2.51 -0.20 -20.02
CA ALA A 379 -2.17 -0.10 -18.60
C ALA A 379 -3.43 -0.07 -17.71
N ILE A 380 -4.48 0.65 -18.11
CA ILE A 380 -5.76 0.68 -17.40
C ILE A 380 -6.40 -0.71 -17.36
N LYS A 381 -6.48 -1.40 -18.51
CA LYS A 381 -7.00 -2.77 -18.56
C LYS A 381 -6.19 -3.72 -17.70
N ALA A 382 -4.87 -3.64 -17.81
CA ALA A 382 -3.96 -4.45 -16.99
C ALA A 382 -4.15 -4.17 -15.49
N ALA A 383 -4.32 -2.93 -15.06
CA ALA A 383 -4.56 -2.58 -13.67
C ALA A 383 -5.84 -3.24 -13.12
N VAL A 384 -6.93 -3.25 -13.90
CA VAL A 384 -8.18 -3.88 -13.50
C VAL A 384 -8.06 -5.41 -13.50
N GLU A 385 -7.55 -6.01 -14.57
CA GLU A 385 -7.45 -7.47 -14.70
C GLU A 385 -6.48 -8.05 -13.67
N LEU A 386 -5.30 -7.45 -13.52
CA LEU A 386 -4.29 -7.92 -12.59
C LEU A 386 -4.70 -7.69 -11.14
N SER A 387 -5.35 -6.56 -10.80
CA SER A 387 -5.87 -6.35 -9.46
C SER A 387 -6.97 -7.34 -9.10
N THR A 388 -7.88 -7.63 -10.02
CA THR A 388 -8.95 -8.60 -9.80
C THR A 388 -8.39 -10.01 -9.60
N ARG A 389 -7.35 -10.37 -10.36
CA ARG A 389 -6.75 -11.70 -10.33
C ARG A 389 -5.83 -11.90 -9.14
N TYR A 390 -5.04 -10.89 -8.77
CA TYR A 390 -3.91 -11.05 -7.85
C TYR A 390 -4.11 -10.38 -6.49
N ILE A 391 -5.01 -9.38 -6.37
CA ILE A 391 -5.27 -8.64 -5.12
C ILE A 391 -6.67 -8.99 -4.62
N ASN A 392 -6.74 -9.91 -3.65
CA ASN A 392 -8.01 -10.47 -3.14
C ASN A 392 -8.46 -9.86 -1.81
N ASP A 393 -7.63 -9.05 -1.17
CA ASP A 393 -7.89 -8.41 0.13
C ASP A 393 -8.47 -7.01 0.02
N ARG A 394 -8.58 -6.48 -1.20
CA ARG A 394 -9.14 -5.16 -1.53
C ARG A 394 -10.18 -5.27 -2.64
N PHE A 395 -11.01 -4.24 -2.78
CA PHE A 395 -12.13 -4.21 -3.73
C PHE A 395 -11.90 -3.20 -4.85
N LEU A 396 -12.52 -3.44 -6.00
CA LEU A 396 -12.61 -2.47 -7.08
C LEU A 396 -13.57 -1.33 -6.67
N PRO A 397 -13.34 -0.09 -7.16
CA PRO A 397 -12.26 0.34 -8.06
C PRO A 397 -10.96 0.70 -7.35
N ASP A 398 -10.95 0.82 -6.02
CA ASP A 398 -9.86 1.37 -5.21
C ASP A 398 -8.52 0.67 -5.45
N LYS A 399 -8.50 -0.68 -5.43
CA LYS A 399 -7.27 -1.45 -5.71
C LYS A 399 -6.68 -1.21 -7.09
N ALA A 400 -7.50 -0.92 -8.09
CA ALA A 400 -7.04 -0.64 -9.45
C ALA A 400 -6.55 0.82 -9.58
N ILE A 401 -7.19 1.76 -8.88
CA ILE A 401 -6.76 3.16 -8.77
C ILE A 401 -5.40 3.23 -8.09
N ASP A 402 -5.24 2.58 -6.93
CA ASP A 402 -3.98 2.52 -6.20
C ASP A 402 -2.83 1.96 -7.04
N LEU A 403 -3.09 0.92 -7.85
CA LEU A 403 -2.09 0.36 -8.76
C LEU A 403 -1.64 1.37 -9.81
N VAL A 404 -2.57 2.10 -10.40
CA VAL A 404 -2.25 3.12 -11.41
C VAL A 404 -1.47 4.26 -10.77
N ASP A 405 -1.87 4.70 -9.59
CA ASP A 405 -1.23 5.78 -8.85
C ASP A 405 0.23 5.43 -8.47
N GLU A 406 0.43 4.25 -7.86
CA GLU A 406 1.77 3.79 -7.50
C GLU A 406 2.65 3.53 -8.73
N ALA A 407 2.11 2.93 -9.78
CA ALA A 407 2.87 2.66 -10.98
C ALA A 407 3.28 3.97 -11.70
N ALA A 408 2.38 4.96 -11.78
CA ALA A 408 2.70 6.27 -12.31
C ALA A 408 3.76 7.00 -11.47
N SER A 409 3.66 6.92 -10.15
CA SER A 409 4.66 7.45 -9.23
C SER A 409 6.04 6.78 -9.44
N ARG A 410 6.08 5.44 -9.55
CA ARG A 410 7.31 4.68 -9.79
C ARG A 410 7.96 5.01 -11.13
N VAL A 411 7.17 5.12 -12.19
CA VAL A 411 7.63 5.53 -13.52
C VAL A 411 8.21 6.94 -13.47
N LYS A 412 7.56 7.88 -12.79
CA LYS A 412 8.07 9.23 -12.57
C LYS A 412 9.40 9.23 -11.81
N MET A 413 9.52 8.43 -10.75
CA MET A 413 10.76 8.32 -9.96
C MET A 413 11.93 7.78 -10.79
N ARG A 414 11.70 6.84 -11.72
CA ARG A 414 12.75 6.36 -12.64
C ARG A 414 13.32 7.50 -13.48
N THR A 415 12.52 8.46 -13.86
CA THR A 415 12.97 9.63 -14.64
C THR A 415 13.85 10.58 -13.81
N TYR A 416 13.69 10.60 -12.48
CA TYR A 416 14.52 11.40 -11.56
C TYR A 416 15.80 10.66 -11.11
N THR A 417 15.91 9.36 -11.35
CA THR A 417 17.10 8.60 -10.96
C THR A 417 18.26 9.00 -11.86
N GLN A 418 19.34 9.53 -11.27
CA GLN A 418 20.54 9.90 -12.01
C GLN A 418 21.16 8.68 -12.71
N PRO A 419 21.54 8.78 -13.98
CA PRO A 419 22.27 7.72 -14.67
C PRO A 419 23.57 7.33 -13.93
N ASP A 420 23.93 6.06 -14.00
CA ASP A 420 25.18 5.56 -13.37
C ASP A 420 26.43 6.28 -13.88
N THR A 421 26.39 6.82 -15.08
CA THR A 421 27.47 7.67 -15.66
C THR A 421 27.69 8.96 -14.89
N LEU A 422 26.60 9.62 -14.45
CA LEU A 422 26.70 10.85 -13.62
C LEU A 422 27.21 10.53 -12.22
N LYS A 423 26.76 9.43 -11.63
CA LYS A 423 27.25 9.00 -10.31
C LYS A 423 28.73 8.66 -10.33
N LYS A 424 29.20 7.97 -11.35
CA LYS A 424 30.64 7.65 -11.52
C LYS A 424 31.49 8.91 -11.65
N LEU A 425 31.04 9.88 -12.45
CA LEU A 425 31.74 11.18 -12.58
C LEU A 425 31.76 11.94 -11.24
N GLU A 426 30.68 11.92 -10.46
CA GLU A 426 30.65 12.52 -9.13
C GLU A 426 31.59 11.81 -8.15
N GLU A 427 31.67 10.48 -8.20
CA GLU A 427 32.59 9.68 -7.40
C GLU A 427 34.07 9.95 -7.78
N GLU A 428 34.38 10.02 -9.09
CA GLU A 428 35.71 10.35 -9.59
C GLU A 428 36.15 11.76 -9.18
N ILE A 429 35.28 12.76 -9.28
CA ILE A 429 35.54 14.12 -8.82
C ILE A 429 35.76 14.16 -7.30
N SER A 430 34.98 13.39 -6.54
CA SER A 430 35.16 13.28 -5.10
C SER A 430 36.50 12.65 -4.72
N ALA A 431 36.92 11.58 -5.42
CA ALA A 431 38.22 10.95 -5.22
C ALA A 431 39.38 11.91 -5.54
N MET A 432 39.31 12.61 -6.69
CA MET A 432 40.33 13.59 -7.09
C MET A 432 40.38 14.79 -6.11
N ASN A 433 39.28 15.21 -5.53
CA ASN A 433 39.28 16.25 -4.48
C ASN A 433 40.01 15.78 -3.22
N LYS A 434 39.81 14.52 -2.80
CA LYS A 434 40.54 13.95 -1.65
C LYS A 434 42.05 13.89 -1.94
N GLU A 435 42.44 13.42 -3.11
CA GLU A 435 43.85 13.37 -3.52
C GLU A 435 44.46 14.77 -3.57
N LYS A 436 43.73 15.79 -4.04
CA LYS A 436 44.18 17.17 -4.05
C LYS A 436 44.37 17.69 -2.63
N ASP A 437 43.46 17.42 -1.71
CA ASP A 437 43.54 17.89 -0.33
C ASP A 437 44.70 17.17 0.42
N ASP A 438 44.99 15.92 0.08
CA ASP A 438 46.14 15.17 0.63
C ASP A 438 47.47 15.71 0.04
N ALA A 439 47.53 16.07 -1.24
CA ALA A 439 48.72 16.71 -1.84
C ALA A 439 49.00 18.07 -1.20
N ILE A 440 47.96 18.85 -0.86
CA ILE A 440 48.09 20.11 -0.14
C ILE A 440 48.66 19.90 1.27
N LYS A 441 48.23 18.89 1.99
CA LYS A 441 48.77 18.55 3.33
C LYS A 441 50.24 18.18 3.30
N VAL A 442 50.71 17.57 2.21
CA VAL A 442 52.11 17.15 2.01
C VAL A 442 52.92 18.28 1.37
N GLN A 443 52.34 19.45 1.12
CA GLN A 443 52.91 20.64 0.48
C GLN A 443 53.38 20.44 -1.00
N ASP A 444 52.81 19.42 -1.68
CA ASP A 444 53.05 19.20 -3.11
C ASP A 444 52.04 20.06 -3.94
N PHE A 445 52.39 21.33 -4.10
CA PHE A 445 51.55 22.32 -4.77
C PHE A 445 51.47 22.13 -6.28
N GLU A 446 52.49 21.51 -6.90
CA GLU A 446 52.51 21.24 -8.34
C GLU A 446 51.50 20.16 -8.70
N LYS A 447 51.47 19.05 -7.91
CA LYS A 447 50.50 17.99 -8.06
C LYS A 447 49.09 18.49 -7.73
N ALA A 448 48.92 19.30 -6.70
CA ALA A 448 47.63 19.89 -6.33
C ALA A 448 47.06 20.82 -7.45
N ALA A 449 47.92 21.60 -8.13
CA ALA A 449 47.52 22.42 -9.26
C ALA A 449 47.09 21.58 -10.46
N GLY A 450 47.85 20.54 -10.80
CA GLY A 450 47.49 19.59 -11.87
C GLY A 450 46.17 18.83 -11.60
N LEU A 451 45.90 18.44 -10.35
CA LEU A 451 44.63 17.83 -9.96
C LEU A 451 43.46 18.83 -10.02
N ARG A 452 43.68 20.11 -9.64
CA ARG A 452 42.66 21.13 -9.73
C ARG A 452 42.21 21.35 -11.19
N ASP A 453 43.14 21.38 -12.14
CA ASP A 453 42.81 21.55 -13.55
C ASP A 453 42.02 20.38 -14.09
N LYS A 454 42.38 19.16 -13.71
CA LYS A 454 41.61 17.94 -14.04
C LYS A 454 40.21 17.97 -13.45
N ILE A 455 40.05 18.32 -12.18
CA ILE A 455 38.77 18.47 -11.51
C ILE A 455 37.86 19.49 -12.23
N ASN A 456 38.41 20.60 -12.72
CA ASN A 456 37.65 21.60 -13.46
C ASN A 456 37.14 21.04 -14.79
N VAL A 457 37.97 20.30 -15.51
CA VAL A 457 37.56 19.64 -16.77
C VAL A 457 36.45 18.60 -16.53
N GLU A 458 36.59 17.78 -15.49
CA GLU A 458 35.55 16.76 -15.18
C GLU A 458 34.26 17.40 -14.64
N LYS A 459 34.34 18.51 -13.91
CA LYS A 459 33.16 19.32 -13.52
C LYS A 459 32.41 19.90 -14.72
N GLU A 460 33.14 20.41 -15.71
CA GLU A 460 32.51 20.88 -16.95
C GLU A 460 31.81 19.75 -17.72
N LYS A 461 32.41 18.55 -17.75
CA LYS A 461 31.77 17.37 -18.37
C LYS A 461 30.51 16.99 -17.59
N LEU A 462 30.61 16.94 -16.25
CA LEU A 462 29.46 16.66 -15.38
C LEU A 462 28.31 17.64 -15.63
N GLN A 463 28.64 18.94 -15.72
CA GLN A 463 27.64 19.98 -15.97
C GLN A 463 26.94 19.79 -17.32
N LYS A 464 27.71 19.53 -18.40
CA LYS A 464 27.18 19.27 -19.73
C LYS A 464 26.31 18.01 -19.80
N GLU A 465 26.71 16.94 -19.10
CA GLU A 465 25.91 15.71 -19.04
C GLU A 465 24.63 15.91 -18.17
N LYS A 466 24.71 16.67 -17.07
CA LYS A 466 23.52 17.07 -16.30
C LYS A 466 22.53 17.88 -17.14
N GLU A 467 22.99 18.88 -17.88
CA GLU A 467 22.15 19.70 -18.76
C GLU A 467 21.49 18.86 -19.87
N LYS A 468 22.24 17.92 -20.45
CA LYS A 468 21.68 16.98 -21.44
C LYS A 468 20.63 16.07 -20.83
N TRP A 469 20.87 15.56 -19.62
CA TRP A 469 19.93 14.69 -18.92
C TRP A 469 18.66 15.44 -18.52
N GLU A 470 18.80 16.65 -17.95
CA GLU A 470 17.66 17.52 -17.61
C GLU A 470 16.85 17.91 -18.85
N SER A 471 17.50 18.24 -19.97
CA SER A 471 16.83 18.61 -21.22
C SER A 471 16.10 17.41 -21.85
N LYS A 472 16.61 16.19 -21.71
CA LYS A 472 15.92 14.95 -22.11
C LYS A 472 14.71 14.65 -21.23
N ASN A 473 14.86 14.79 -19.92
CA ASN A 473 13.77 14.52 -18.96
C ASN A 473 12.63 15.53 -19.04
N THR A 474 12.92 16.78 -19.38
CA THR A 474 11.89 17.81 -19.54
C THR A 474 11.07 17.65 -20.82
N LYS A 475 11.59 16.93 -21.81
CA LYS A 475 10.96 16.74 -23.13
C LYS A 475 10.31 15.36 -23.32
N SER A 476 10.64 14.35 -22.51
CA SER A 476 10.06 13.00 -22.65
C SER A 476 8.82 12.87 -21.80
N ILE A 477 7.64 12.84 -22.42
CA ILE A 477 6.42 12.37 -21.76
C ILE A 477 6.62 10.87 -21.51
N THR A 478 6.84 10.51 -20.27
CA THR A 478 6.99 9.11 -19.88
C THR A 478 5.62 8.43 -19.94
N THR A 479 5.56 7.24 -20.51
CA THR A 479 4.29 6.50 -20.69
C THR A 479 4.23 5.36 -19.69
N LEU A 480 3.10 5.22 -19.02
CA LEU A 480 2.79 4.07 -18.15
C LEU A 480 2.28 2.93 -19.01
N THR A 481 2.94 1.78 -18.90
CA THR A 481 2.65 0.57 -19.67
C THR A 481 2.06 -0.55 -18.82
N GLU A 482 1.54 -1.60 -19.48
CA GLU A 482 1.09 -2.83 -18.81
C GLU A 482 2.21 -3.47 -17.96
N GLU A 483 3.47 -3.39 -18.41
CA GLU A 483 4.62 -3.96 -17.71
C GLU A 483 4.90 -3.25 -16.39
N ASP A 484 4.71 -1.93 -16.33
CA ASP A 484 4.89 -1.15 -15.11
C ASP A 484 3.82 -1.51 -14.07
N ILE A 485 2.58 -1.70 -14.49
CA ILE A 485 1.49 -2.21 -13.63
C ILE A 485 1.84 -3.61 -13.10
N ALA A 486 2.27 -4.51 -13.98
CA ALA A 486 2.65 -5.87 -13.59
C ALA A 486 3.80 -5.89 -12.57
N GLU A 487 4.75 -4.95 -12.68
CA GLU A 487 5.84 -4.82 -11.71
C GLU A 487 5.37 -4.38 -10.33
N VAL A 488 4.40 -3.47 -10.26
CA VAL A 488 3.80 -3.05 -8.98
C VAL A 488 3.03 -4.21 -8.36
N VAL A 489 2.19 -4.90 -9.14
CA VAL A 489 1.46 -6.09 -8.66
C VAL A 489 2.42 -7.15 -8.15
N ALA A 490 3.53 -7.39 -8.86
CA ALA A 490 4.56 -8.32 -8.41
C ALA A 490 5.19 -7.89 -7.08
N SER A 491 5.43 -6.60 -6.87
CA SER A 491 5.98 -6.10 -5.61
C SER A 491 5.01 -6.23 -4.44
N TRP A 492 3.70 -6.07 -4.67
CA TRP A 492 2.67 -6.17 -3.63
C TRP A 492 2.37 -7.63 -3.25
N THR A 493 2.30 -8.50 -4.26
CA THR A 493 1.87 -9.89 -4.08
C THR A 493 3.03 -10.87 -3.90
N GLY A 494 4.25 -10.46 -4.23
CA GLY A 494 5.42 -11.33 -4.27
C GLY A 494 5.40 -12.32 -5.45
N VAL A 495 4.43 -12.20 -6.37
CA VAL A 495 4.26 -13.09 -7.53
C VAL A 495 4.84 -12.43 -8.76
N PRO A 496 5.73 -13.06 -9.52
CA PRO A 496 6.21 -12.53 -10.79
C PRO A 496 5.07 -12.51 -11.81
N VAL A 497 4.40 -11.35 -11.94
CA VAL A 497 3.22 -11.15 -12.80
C VAL A 497 3.58 -10.77 -14.22
N LYS A 498 4.88 -10.61 -14.54
CA LYS A 498 5.29 -10.35 -15.93
C LYS A 498 4.63 -11.37 -16.85
N LYS A 499 4.05 -10.91 -17.97
CA LYS A 499 3.48 -11.78 -19.01
C LYS A 499 4.33 -13.02 -19.10
N LEU A 500 3.71 -14.21 -19.21
CA LEU A 500 4.37 -15.46 -19.59
C LEU A 500 5.34 -15.16 -20.72
N THR A 501 6.49 -14.60 -20.34
CA THR A 501 7.56 -14.32 -21.29
C THR A 501 8.01 -15.67 -21.82
N GLN A 502 8.69 -15.70 -22.95
CA GLN A 502 9.29 -16.92 -23.47
C GLN A 502 10.01 -17.73 -22.38
N THR A 503 10.60 -17.04 -21.38
CA THR A 503 11.25 -17.64 -20.22
C THR A 503 10.31 -18.39 -19.24
N GLU A 504 9.04 -18.00 -19.06
CA GLU A 504 8.09 -18.75 -18.21
C GLU A 504 7.53 -19.97 -18.95
N ASN A 505 7.28 -19.86 -20.24
CA ASN A 505 6.94 -21.00 -21.07
C ASN A 505 8.09 -22.04 -21.11
N GLU A 506 9.34 -21.57 -21.10
CA GLU A 506 10.51 -22.43 -20.99
C GLU A 506 10.61 -23.05 -19.58
N LYS A 507 10.35 -22.31 -18.52
CA LYS A 507 10.29 -22.88 -17.15
C LYS A 507 9.21 -23.94 -17.01
N LEU A 508 8.02 -23.73 -17.58
CA LEU A 508 6.95 -24.74 -17.58
C LEU A 508 7.28 -25.94 -18.45
N ARG A 509 7.98 -25.75 -19.57
CA ARG A 509 8.50 -26.86 -20.39
C ARG A 509 9.53 -27.68 -19.63
N ASN A 510 10.43 -27.03 -18.93
CA ASN A 510 11.54 -27.65 -18.21
C ASN A 510 11.16 -28.00 -16.74
N LEU A 511 9.88 -27.88 -16.37
CA LEU A 511 9.43 -28.12 -14.99
C LEU A 511 9.81 -29.50 -14.50
N GLU A 512 9.64 -30.54 -15.32
CA GLU A 512 10.04 -31.92 -15.00
C GLU A 512 11.52 -32.01 -14.66
N GLN A 513 12.38 -31.43 -15.49
CA GLN A 513 13.83 -31.43 -15.26
C GLN A 513 14.21 -30.69 -13.98
N THR A 514 13.55 -29.56 -13.72
CA THR A 514 13.78 -28.78 -12.50
C THR A 514 13.35 -29.54 -11.24
N LEU A 515 12.22 -30.24 -11.29
CA LEU A 515 11.75 -31.07 -10.18
C LEU A 515 12.68 -32.27 -9.96
N HIS A 516 13.17 -32.92 -11.02
CA HIS A 516 14.10 -34.04 -10.93
C HIS A 516 15.48 -33.65 -10.36
N GLN A 517 15.90 -32.40 -10.39
CA GLN A 517 17.12 -31.94 -9.71
C GLN A 517 17.03 -32.10 -8.19
N ARG A 518 15.81 -32.12 -7.62
CA ARG A 518 15.60 -32.24 -6.17
C ARG A 518 14.93 -33.55 -5.77
N VAL A 519 14.07 -34.10 -6.62
CA VAL A 519 13.27 -35.30 -6.35
C VAL A 519 13.78 -36.44 -7.22
N ILE A 520 14.41 -37.40 -6.59
CA ILE A 520 15.04 -38.55 -7.24
C ILE A 520 14.11 -39.77 -7.16
N GLY A 521 14.11 -40.56 -8.22
CA GLY A 521 13.49 -41.87 -8.26
C GLY A 521 11.95 -41.92 -8.34
N GLN A 522 11.27 -40.77 -8.55
CA GLN A 522 9.79 -40.70 -8.58
C GLN A 522 9.28 -40.13 -9.91
N ASN A 523 9.71 -40.77 -11.03
CA ASN A 523 9.47 -40.21 -12.38
C ASN A 523 7.98 -40.01 -12.69
N GLU A 524 7.16 -41.01 -12.43
CA GLU A 524 5.72 -40.94 -12.70
C GLU A 524 5.05 -39.85 -11.87
N ALA A 525 5.49 -39.65 -10.61
CA ALA A 525 4.95 -38.61 -9.75
C ALA A 525 5.28 -37.21 -10.27
N VAL A 526 6.52 -36.97 -10.66
CA VAL A 526 6.99 -35.69 -11.23
C VAL A 526 6.28 -35.39 -12.54
N ASP A 527 6.18 -36.39 -13.44
CA ASP A 527 5.51 -36.24 -14.74
C ASP A 527 4.02 -35.93 -14.58
N ALA A 528 3.30 -36.63 -13.69
CA ALA A 528 1.89 -36.41 -13.44
C ALA A 528 1.62 -34.99 -12.90
N VAL A 529 2.44 -34.55 -11.91
CA VAL A 529 2.35 -33.20 -11.36
C VAL A 529 2.63 -32.16 -12.43
N ALA A 530 3.72 -32.30 -13.18
CA ALA A 530 4.09 -31.34 -14.22
C ALA A 530 3.02 -31.21 -15.31
N LYS A 531 2.44 -32.31 -15.77
CA LYS A 531 1.33 -32.34 -16.75
C LYS A 531 0.08 -31.63 -16.20
N ALA A 532 -0.30 -31.90 -14.96
CA ALA A 532 -1.48 -31.27 -14.35
C ALA A 532 -1.28 -29.75 -14.17
N ILE A 533 -0.10 -29.32 -13.72
CA ILE A 533 0.23 -27.90 -13.57
C ILE A 533 0.25 -27.19 -14.93
N ARG A 534 0.81 -27.79 -15.97
CA ARG A 534 0.76 -27.22 -17.34
C ARG A 534 -0.68 -27.01 -17.80
N ARG A 535 -1.55 -28.03 -17.63
CA ARG A 535 -3.00 -27.91 -17.95
C ARG A 535 -3.65 -26.73 -17.22
N GLY A 536 -3.36 -26.60 -15.94
CA GLY A 536 -3.92 -25.50 -15.12
C GLY A 536 -3.43 -24.11 -15.56
N ARG A 537 -2.14 -23.96 -15.89
CA ARG A 537 -1.55 -22.69 -16.28
C ARG A 537 -1.92 -22.23 -17.71
N VAL A 538 -2.13 -23.17 -18.63
CA VAL A 538 -2.57 -22.86 -20.00
C VAL A 538 -4.06 -22.48 -20.07
N GLY A 539 -4.80 -22.60 -18.95
CA GLY A 539 -6.20 -22.21 -18.91
C GLY A 539 -7.19 -23.28 -19.42
N LEU A 540 -6.74 -24.52 -19.59
CA LEU A 540 -7.61 -25.65 -20.00
C LEU A 540 -8.45 -26.22 -18.85
N LYS A 541 -8.25 -25.71 -17.63
CA LYS A 541 -8.97 -26.12 -16.43
C LYS A 541 -10.09 -25.14 -16.11
N ASP A 542 -11.11 -25.61 -15.36
CA ASP A 542 -12.17 -24.76 -14.82
C ASP A 542 -11.57 -23.60 -14.00
N PRO A 543 -11.87 -22.35 -14.35
CA PRO A 543 -11.31 -21.16 -13.67
C PRO A 543 -11.75 -21.04 -12.21
N ASN A 544 -12.76 -21.81 -11.79
CA ASN A 544 -13.24 -21.80 -10.41
C ASN A 544 -12.47 -22.75 -9.50
N ARG A 545 -11.65 -23.65 -10.02
CA ARG A 545 -10.92 -24.65 -9.25
C ARG A 545 -9.46 -24.21 -8.95
N PRO A 546 -8.81 -24.76 -7.91
CA PRO A 546 -7.38 -24.56 -7.67
C PRO A 546 -6.51 -24.91 -8.88
N ILE A 547 -5.29 -24.37 -8.99
CA ILE A 547 -4.34 -24.68 -10.09
C ILE A 547 -4.13 -26.17 -10.25
N GLY A 548 -3.98 -26.90 -9.15
CA GLY A 548 -3.84 -28.34 -9.11
C GLY A 548 -4.24 -28.90 -7.75
N SER A 549 -4.81 -30.11 -7.74
CA SER A 549 -5.14 -30.86 -6.54
C SER A 549 -4.59 -32.27 -6.63
N PHE A 550 -3.74 -32.64 -5.67
CA PHE A 550 -2.98 -33.89 -5.70
C PHE A 550 -3.13 -34.67 -4.41
N LEU A 551 -3.22 -35.98 -4.51
CA LEU A 551 -3.13 -36.89 -3.37
C LEU A 551 -1.90 -37.80 -3.54
N PHE A 552 -0.92 -37.63 -2.66
CA PHE A 552 0.34 -38.39 -2.63
C PHE A 552 0.22 -39.56 -1.67
N LEU A 553 0.28 -40.75 -2.19
CA LEU A 553 0.16 -42.02 -1.43
C LEU A 553 1.53 -42.70 -1.37
N GLY A 554 1.88 -43.30 -0.27
CA GLY A 554 3.10 -44.11 -0.15
C GLY A 554 3.76 -44.05 1.23
N PRO A 555 4.82 -44.82 1.45
CA PRO A 555 5.51 -44.91 2.73
C PRO A 555 6.18 -43.55 3.13
N THR A 556 6.62 -43.49 4.36
CA THR A 556 7.35 -42.31 4.85
C THR A 556 8.75 -42.24 4.23
N GLY A 557 9.27 -41.00 4.01
CA GLY A 557 10.65 -40.82 3.55
C GLY A 557 10.89 -41.04 2.06
N VAL A 558 9.88 -41.20 1.19
CA VAL A 558 10.02 -41.41 -0.27
C VAL A 558 10.02 -40.12 -1.08
N GLY A 559 9.90 -38.93 -0.44
CA GLY A 559 10.02 -37.66 -1.13
C GLY A 559 8.72 -36.85 -1.31
N LYS A 560 7.56 -37.26 -0.75
CA LYS A 560 6.27 -36.55 -0.85
C LYS A 560 6.36 -35.07 -0.48
N THR A 561 6.92 -34.77 0.67
CA THR A 561 7.08 -33.38 1.16
C THR A 561 8.15 -32.62 0.36
N GLU A 562 9.19 -33.28 -0.13
CA GLU A 562 10.24 -32.65 -0.93
C GLU A 562 9.73 -32.24 -2.31
N LEU A 563 8.88 -33.07 -2.94
CA LEU A 563 8.21 -32.70 -4.20
C LEU A 563 7.31 -31.48 -4.00
N SER A 564 6.63 -31.37 -2.85
CA SER A 564 5.78 -30.21 -2.53
C SER A 564 6.61 -28.93 -2.39
N LYS A 565 7.80 -29.00 -1.76
CA LYS A 565 8.74 -27.88 -1.64
C LYS A 565 9.34 -27.49 -2.99
N ALA A 566 9.81 -28.47 -3.75
CA ALA A 566 10.37 -28.23 -5.08
C ALA A 566 9.33 -27.58 -6.01
N LEU A 567 8.06 -27.98 -5.89
CA LEU A 567 6.97 -27.38 -6.63
C LEU A 567 6.69 -25.93 -6.22
N ALA A 568 6.70 -25.63 -4.91
CA ALA A 568 6.55 -24.26 -4.40
C ALA A 568 7.65 -23.33 -4.92
N GLU A 569 8.90 -23.76 -4.87
CA GLU A 569 10.04 -23.01 -5.39
C GLU A 569 9.94 -22.82 -6.91
N SER A 570 9.58 -23.86 -7.66
CA SER A 570 9.50 -23.78 -9.12
C SER A 570 8.37 -22.90 -9.62
N LEU A 571 7.20 -22.90 -8.95
CA LEU A 571 6.01 -22.15 -9.35
C LEU A 571 5.97 -20.73 -8.81
N PHE A 572 6.44 -20.52 -7.59
CA PHE A 572 6.29 -19.26 -6.85
C PHE A 572 7.63 -18.62 -6.45
N GLY A 573 8.76 -19.23 -6.84
CA GLY A 573 10.10 -18.67 -6.69
C GLY A 573 10.71 -18.78 -5.28
N ASN A 574 9.95 -19.33 -4.28
CA ASN A 574 10.43 -19.49 -2.91
C ASN A 574 9.80 -20.75 -2.28
N GLU A 575 10.57 -21.50 -1.51
CA GLU A 575 10.08 -22.61 -0.68
C GLU A 575 9.08 -22.15 0.39
N ASP A 576 9.24 -20.93 0.91
CA ASP A 576 8.35 -20.34 1.91
C ASP A 576 6.93 -20.07 1.40
N ALA A 577 6.72 -20.21 0.08
CA ALA A 577 5.37 -20.22 -0.51
C ALA A 577 4.61 -21.52 -0.23
N MET A 578 5.21 -22.49 0.50
CA MET A 578 4.51 -23.69 0.96
C MET A 578 3.91 -23.48 2.36
N ILE A 579 2.61 -23.72 2.48
CA ILE A 579 1.87 -23.72 3.75
C ILE A 579 1.64 -25.18 4.14
N ARG A 580 2.33 -25.66 5.18
CA ARG A 580 2.12 -27.01 5.70
C ARG A 580 1.13 -27.00 6.85
N ILE A 581 0.19 -27.94 6.82
CA ILE A 581 -0.81 -28.20 7.86
C ILE A 581 -0.79 -29.70 8.16
N ASP A 582 -0.46 -30.05 9.40
CA ASP A 582 -0.42 -31.43 9.85
C ASP A 582 -1.81 -31.84 10.37
N MET A 583 -2.43 -32.81 9.71
CA MET A 583 -3.79 -33.20 10.04
C MET A 583 -3.90 -34.00 11.35
N SER A 584 -2.78 -34.44 11.92
CA SER A 584 -2.76 -35.00 13.27
C SER A 584 -3.20 -33.99 14.36
N GLU A 585 -3.05 -32.68 14.10
CA GLU A 585 -3.52 -31.64 15.01
C GLU A 585 -5.03 -31.38 14.88
N TYR A 586 -5.69 -31.94 13.85
CA TYR A 586 -7.09 -31.68 13.50
C TYR A 586 -7.93 -32.95 13.50
N MET A 587 -7.67 -33.83 14.44
CA MET A 587 -8.40 -35.09 14.62
C MET A 587 -9.78 -34.89 15.30
N GLU A 588 -9.94 -33.79 16.03
CA GLU A 588 -11.16 -33.52 16.80
C GLU A 588 -11.97 -32.37 16.17
N GLY A 589 -13.32 -32.48 16.25
CA GLY A 589 -14.22 -31.53 15.61
C GLY A 589 -13.97 -30.05 16.03
N HIS A 590 -13.64 -29.81 17.31
CA HIS A 590 -13.34 -28.45 17.78
C HIS A 590 -12.03 -27.89 17.20
N SER A 591 -11.09 -28.72 16.80
CA SER A 591 -9.84 -28.29 16.16
C SER A 591 -10.06 -27.76 14.74
N VAL A 592 -11.11 -28.22 14.05
CA VAL A 592 -11.47 -27.73 12.70
C VAL A 592 -11.82 -26.26 12.71
N SER A 593 -12.44 -25.78 13.80
CA SER A 593 -12.73 -24.34 13.98
C SER A 593 -11.48 -23.47 13.96
N LYS A 594 -10.31 -24.00 14.34
CA LYS A 594 -9.04 -23.26 14.23
C LYS A 594 -8.61 -23.01 12.79
N LEU A 595 -9.01 -23.88 11.83
CA LEU A 595 -8.69 -23.70 10.41
C LEU A 595 -9.55 -22.60 9.76
N ILE A 596 -10.85 -22.59 10.09
CA ILE A 596 -11.87 -21.75 9.41
C ILE A 596 -12.21 -20.51 10.25
N GLY A 597 -11.99 -20.56 11.55
CA GLY A 597 -12.44 -19.58 12.55
C GLY A 597 -13.53 -20.14 13.47
N SER A 598 -13.63 -19.61 14.68
CA SER A 598 -14.66 -20.01 15.65
C SER A 598 -16.00 -19.37 15.30
N PRO A 599 -17.13 -20.06 15.52
CA PRO A 599 -18.47 -19.48 15.38
C PRO A 599 -18.68 -18.29 16.32
N PRO A 600 -19.63 -17.38 16.02
CA PRO A 600 -19.98 -16.28 16.92
C PRO A 600 -20.33 -16.77 18.32
N GLY A 601 -19.73 -16.13 19.32
CA GLY A 601 -19.98 -16.47 20.75
C GLY A 601 -18.97 -17.45 21.36
N TYR A 602 -18.04 -18.00 20.59
CA TYR A 602 -16.96 -18.85 21.09
C TYR A 602 -15.63 -18.07 21.20
N VAL A 603 -14.77 -18.49 22.15
CA VAL A 603 -13.44 -17.91 22.34
C VAL A 603 -12.63 -18.07 21.05
N GLY A 604 -11.98 -16.98 20.60
CA GLY A 604 -11.20 -16.94 19.36
C GLY A 604 -11.98 -16.55 18.11
N PHE A 605 -13.21 -16.06 18.20
CA PHE A 605 -13.99 -15.57 17.06
C PHE A 605 -13.28 -14.42 16.32
N ASP A 606 -12.62 -13.51 17.05
CA ASP A 606 -11.94 -12.34 16.49
C ASP A 606 -10.58 -12.67 15.86
N GLU A 607 -10.00 -13.83 16.16
CA GLU A 607 -8.65 -14.22 15.67
C GLU A 607 -8.63 -14.73 14.23
N GLY A 608 -9.80 -15.03 13.63
CA GLY A 608 -9.88 -15.60 12.28
C GLY A 608 -9.35 -17.05 12.19
N GLY A 609 -9.57 -17.74 11.08
CA GLY A 609 -9.07 -19.11 10.88
C GLY A 609 -7.61 -19.12 10.43
N GLN A 610 -6.82 -20.03 10.97
CA GLN A 610 -5.39 -20.16 10.65
C GLN A 610 -5.12 -20.40 9.16
N LEU A 611 -5.92 -21.25 8.51
CA LEU A 611 -5.79 -21.52 7.08
C LEU A 611 -6.26 -20.31 6.28
N THR A 612 -7.43 -19.77 6.59
CA THR A 612 -8.03 -18.65 5.86
C THR A 612 -7.17 -17.39 5.93
N GLU A 613 -6.58 -17.09 7.08
CA GLU A 613 -5.67 -15.94 7.23
C GLU A 613 -4.33 -16.15 6.51
N LYS A 614 -3.74 -17.35 6.56
CA LYS A 614 -2.51 -17.65 5.82
C LYS A 614 -2.70 -17.51 4.32
N ILE A 615 -3.83 -18.00 3.77
CA ILE A 615 -4.13 -17.91 2.34
C ILE A 615 -4.49 -16.48 1.93
N ARG A 616 -5.20 -15.73 2.76
CA ARG A 616 -5.48 -14.33 2.49
C ARG A 616 -4.18 -13.52 2.34
N ARG A 617 -3.17 -13.81 3.17
CA ARG A 617 -1.85 -13.15 3.12
C ARG A 617 -0.95 -13.68 2.00
N LYS A 618 -1.07 -14.98 1.65
CA LYS A 618 -0.28 -15.66 0.62
C LYS A 618 -1.20 -16.41 -0.34
N PRO A 619 -1.92 -15.72 -1.25
CA PRO A 619 -2.88 -16.35 -2.14
C PRO A 619 -2.22 -17.25 -3.21
N TYR A 620 -0.92 -17.08 -3.44
CA TYR A 620 -0.11 -17.91 -4.33
C TYR A 620 0.78 -18.80 -3.50
N SER A 621 0.30 -19.99 -3.22
CA SER A 621 1.00 -20.94 -2.35
C SER A 621 0.69 -22.38 -2.69
N VAL A 622 1.59 -23.27 -2.30
CA VAL A 622 1.34 -24.71 -2.23
C VAL A 622 0.83 -25.03 -0.83
N ILE A 623 -0.35 -25.58 -0.72
CA ILE A 623 -0.91 -26.01 0.55
C ILE A 623 -0.70 -27.51 0.68
N LEU A 624 0.05 -27.90 1.69
CA LEU A 624 0.32 -29.30 2.00
C LEU A 624 -0.49 -29.71 3.23
N PHE A 625 -1.50 -30.54 3.03
CA PHE A 625 -2.21 -31.24 4.10
C PHE A 625 -1.53 -32.59 4.33
N ASP A 626 -0.77 -32.67 5.40
CA ASP A 626 0.02 -33.87 5.73
C ASP A 626 -0.81 -34.84 6.57
N GLU A 627 -0.73 -36.15 6.28
CA GLU A 627 -1.45 -37.24 6.95
C GLU A 627 -2.98 -37.05 6.93
N ILE A 628 -3.54 -36.80 5.74
CA ILE A 628 -4.97 -36.49 5.55
C ILE A 628 -5.92 -37.56 6.10
N GLU A 629 -5.47 -38.82 6.20
CA GLU A 629 -6.23 -39.94 6.80
C GLU A 629 -6.54 -39.75 8.28
N LYS A 630 -5.82 -38.87 8.97
CA LYS A 630 -6.04 -38.56 10.39
C LYS A 630 -7.04 -37.43 10.61
N ALA A 631 -7.39 -36.72 9.57
CA ALA A 631 -8.26 -35.55 9.66
C ALA A 631 -9.69 -35.91 10.08
N HIS A 632 -10.31 -35.02 10.87
CA HIS A 632 -11.74 -35.16 11.19
C HIS A 632 -12.60 -35.06 9.91
N PRO A 633 -13.74 -35.74 9.85
CA PRO A 633 -14.64 -35.72 8.67
C PRO A 633 -15.04 -34.32 8.20
N ASP A 634 -15.14 -33.33 9.10
CA ASP A 634 -15.48 -31.95 8.76
C ASP A 634 -14.38 -31.26 7.95
N VAL A 635 -13.12 -31.67 8.11
CA VAL A 635 -12.02 -31.21 7.24
C VAL A 635 -12.26 -31.67 5.81
N MET A 636 -12.78 -32.85 5.61
CA MET A 636 -13.13 -33.37 4.27
C MET A 636 -14.22 -32.54 3.63
N ASN A 637 -15.24 -32.12 4.38
CA ASN A 637 -16.31 -31.26 3.91
C ASN A 637 -15.78 -29.87 3.50
N MET A 638 -14.85 -29.31 4.29
CA MET A 638 -14.15 -28.08 3.96
C MET A 638 -13.32 -28.21 2.66
N LEU A 639 -12.57 -29.30 2.53
CA LEU A 639 -11.77 -29.56 1.33
C LEU A 639 -12.63 -29.75 0.08
N LEU A 640 -13.80 -30.38 0.18
CA LEU A 640 -14.74 -30.47 -0.94
C LEU A 640 -15.12 -29.09 -1.47
N GLN A 641 -15.42 -28.12 -0.60
CA GLN A 641 -15.73 -26.75 -0.99
C GLN A 641 -14.55 -26.09 -1.71
N ILE A 642 -13.34 -26.30 -1.23
CA ILE A 642 -12.12 -25.74 -1.84
C ILE A 642 -11.87 -26.38 -3.21
N LEU A 643 -12.01 -27.71 -3.33
CA LEU A 643 -11.72 -28.45 -4.56
C LEU A 643 -12.73 -28.16 -5.67
N ASP A 644 -14.00 -27.85 -5.32
CA ASP A 644 -15.05 -27.57 -6.30
C ASP A 644 -15.11 -26.10 -6.71
N ASP A 645 -15.27 -25.23 -5.70
CA ASP A 645 -15.54 -23.83 -5.90
C ASP A 645 -14.28 -22.96 -5.84
N GLY A 646 -13.11 -23.51 -5.45
CA GLY A 646 -11.88 -22.77 -5.24
C GLY A 646 -12.00 -21.65 -4.20
N ARG A 647 -12.94 -21.77 -3.28
CA ARG A 647 -13.20 -20.80 -2.22
C ARG A 647 -13.58 -21.48 -0.91
N LEU A 648 -13.34 -20.78 0.18
CA LEU A 648 -13.76 -21.19 1.51
C LEU A 648 -14.35 -20.01 2.26
N THR A 649 -15.55 -20.17 2.79
CA THR A 649 -16.17 -19.13 3.62
C THR A 649 -15.78 -19.37 5.07
N ASN A 650 -15.15 -18.36 5.70
CA ASN A 650 -14.78 -18.46 7.11
C ASN A 650 -16.00 -18.25 8.04
N ALA A 651 -15.82 -18.49 9.33
CA ALA A 651 -16.89 -18.36 10.33
C ALA A 651 -17.44 -16.90 10.46
N GLN A 652 -16.69 -15.90 9.98
CA GLN A 652 -17.13 -14.50 9.92
C GLN A 652 -17.94 -14.18 8.66
N GLY A 653 -18.18 -15.14 7.78
CA GLY A 653 -18.89 -14.98 6.51
C GLY A 653 -18.02 -14.41 5.38
N ARG A 654 -16.71 -14.23 5.59
CA ARG A 654 -15.78 -13.76 4.54
C ARG A 654 -15.35 -14.94 3.67
N THR A 655 -15.37 -14.73 2.36
CA THR A 655 -14.91 -15.74 1.39
C THR A 655 -13.43 -15.54 1.09
N VAL A 656 -12.66 -16.62 1.23
CA VAL A 656 -11.24 -16.68 0.89
C VAL A 656 -11.05 -17.47 -0.39
N ASN A 657 -10.25 -16.95 -1.32
CA ASN A 657 -10.04 -17.52 -2.64
C ASN A 657 -8.83 -18.45 -2.68
N PHE A 658 -9.02 -19.68 -3.16
CA PHE A 658 -8.01 -20.73 -3.32
C PHE A 658 -7.69 -21.04 -4.79
N LYS A 659 -8.23 -20.31 -5.76
CA LYS A 659 -8.06 -20.57 -7.20
C LYS A 659 -6.61 -20.52 -7.66
N ASN A 660 -5.80 -19.71 -6.97
CA ASN A 660 -4.39 -19.54 -7.28
C ASN A 660 -3.45 -20.43 -6.46
N THR A 661 -3.99 -21.40 -5.72
CA THR A 661 -3.22 -22.33 -4.91
C THR A 661 -3.06 -23.69 -5.59
N VAL A 662 -2.03 -24.40 -5.19
CA VAL A 662 -1.87 -25.83 -5.46
C VAL A 662 -2.12 -26.61 -4.18
N ILE A 663 -3.04 -27.55 -4.21
CA ILE A 663 -3.40 -28.35 -3.04
C ILE A 663 -2.74 -29.71 -3.15
N ILE A 664 -1.97 -30.06 -2.14
CA ILE A 664 -1.32 -31.38 -2.01
C ILE A 664 -1.77 -31.99 -0.69
N MET A 665 -2.25 -33.18 -0.77
CA MET A 665 -2.61 -34.01 0.38
C MET A 665 -1.68 -35.20 0.42
N THR A 666 -1.10 -35.54 1.57
CA THR A 666 -0.29 -36.77 1.71
C THR A 666 -1.01 -37.80 2.57
N SER A 667 -0.80 -39.04 2.26
CA SER A 667 -1.31 -40.16 3.06
C SER A 667 -0.35 -41.33 3.05
N ASN A 668 -0.37 -42.09 4.14
CA ASN A 668 0.37 -43.34 4.30
C ASN A 668 -0.50 -44.57 4.05
N ILE A 669 -1.74 -44.40 3.54
CA ILE A 669 -2.63 -45.50 3.18
C ILE A 669 -1.98 -46.38 2.13
N GLY A 670 -2.07 -47.69 2.30
CA GLY A 670 -1.45 -48.62 1.38
C GLY A 670 0.07 -48.75 1.46
N ALA A 671 0.74 -48.06 2.41
CA ALA A 671 2.19 -48.12 2.54
C ALA A 671 2.72 -49.55 2.70
N ARG A 672 2.01 -50.41 3.47
CA ARG A 672 2.36 -51.83 3.63
C ARG A 672 2.29 -52.60 2.32
N LEU A 673 1.30 -52.33 1.48
CA LEU A 673 1.15 -52.99 0.18
C LEU A 673 2.29 -52.65 -0.78
N ILE A 674 2.88 -51.47 -0.59
CA ILE A 674 4.04 -50.99 -1.37
C ILE A 674 5.32 -51.64 -0.84
N THR A 675 5.48 -51.83 0.49
CA THR A 675 6.67 -52.39 1.11
C THR A 675 6.72 -53.91 1.00
N ASP A 676 5.62 -54.63 1.20
CA ASP A 676 5.61 -56.10 1.33
C ASP A 676 5.69 -56.84 -0.01
N LYS A 677 5.24 -56.22 -1.14
CA LYS A 677 5.27 -56.86 -2.47
C LYS A 677 6.63 -56.84 -3.16
N THR A 678 7.62 -56.12 -2.68
CA THR A 678 8.96 -56.04 -3.26
C THR A 678 9.80 -57.30 -2.98
N THR A 679 9.24 -58.33 -2.29
CA THR A 679 10.00 -59.50 -1.83
C THR A 679 9.70 -60.82 -2.59
N LEU A 680 8.84 -60.81 -3.61
CA LEU A 680 8.45 -62.06 -4.30
C LEU A 680 8.69 -61.95 -5.83
N GLY A 681 9.74 -62.58 -6.29
CA GLY A 681 9.80 -63.13 -7.65
C GLY A 681 10.95 -62.66 -8.56
N PHE A 682 12.00 -63.46 -8.62
CA PHE A 682 12.96 -63.47 -9.73
C PHE A 682 12.26 -64.07 -10.96
N SER A 683 12.06 -63.28 -12.01
CA SER A 683 11.81 -63.78 -13.37
C SER A 683 12.67 -63.02 -14.35
N ALA A 684 13.36 -63.74 -15.23
CA ALA A 684 14.24 -63.24 -16.28
C ALA A 684 13.39 -62.70 -17.45
N GLY A 685 13.02 -61.43 -17.40
CA GLY A 685 12.34 -60.71 -18.48
C GLY A 685 12.77 -59.24 -18.55
N ASP A 686 12.41 -58.52 -19.61
CA ASP A 686 12.76 -57.12 -19.81
C ASP A 686 12.37 -56.24 -18.64
N LYS A 687 13.37 -55.78 -17.85
CA LYS A 687 13.23 -55.05 -16.58
C LYS A 687 12.30 -53.82 -16.61
N LYS A 688 12.08 -53.24 -17.76
CA LYS A 688 11.23 -52.01 -17.89
C LYS A 688 9.73 -52.34 -18.01
N GLU A 689 9.33 -53.40 -18.71
CA GLU A 689 7.93 -53.73 -18.84
C GLU A 689 7.37 -54.43 -17.59
N GLU A 690 8.20 -55.18 -16.87
CA GLU A 690 7.82 -55.82 -15.61
C GLU A 690 7.63 -54.76 -14.50
N SER A 691 8.49 -53.79 -14.38
CA SER A 691 8.35 -52.70 -13.38
C SER A 691 7.09 -51.86 -13.59
N GLN A 692 6.68 -51.61 -14.84
CA GLN A 692 5.44 -50.90 -15.13
C GLN A 692 4.19 -51.72 -14.76
N LYS A 693 4.16 -53.01 -15.07
CA LYS A 693 3.04 -53.89 -14.70
C LYS A 693 2.91 -54.05 -13.17
N GLU A 694 4.04 -54.11 -12.49
CA GLU A 694 4.10 -54.18 -11.02
C GLU A 694 3.56 -52.88 -10.39
N TYR A 695 3.97 -51.72 -10.91
CA TYR A 695 3.44 -50.43 -10.49
C TYR A 695 1.94 -50.30 -10.69
N GLU A 696 1.40 -50.70 -11.84
CA GLU A 696 -0.04 -50.68 -12.10
C GLU A 696 -0.83 -51.58 -11.13
N THR A 697 -0.24 -52.72 -10.79
CA THR A 697 -0.86 -53.63 -9.83
C THR A 697 -0.89 -53.07 -8.43
N ILE A 698 0.24 -52.50 -7.96
CA ILE A 698 0.35 -51.81 -6.67
C ILE A 698 -0.63 -50.64 -6.63
N LYS A 699 -0.67 -49.84 -7.68
CA LYS A 699 -1.58 -48.70 -7.79
C LYS A 699 -3.04 -49.14 -7.67
N LYS A 700 -3.44 -50.22 -8.30
CA LYS A 700 -4.79 -50.77 -8.23
C LYS A 700 -5.17 -51.20 -6.81
N ASP A 701 -4.26 -51.89 -6.12
CA ASP A 701 -4.48 -52.35 -4.75
C ASP A 701 -4.57 -51.19 -3.77
N VAL A 702 -3.66 -50.22 -3.87
CA VAL A 702 -3.66 -49.01 -3.05
C VAL A 702 -4.92 -48.15 -3.30
N MET A 703 -5.37 -48.06 -4.55
CA MET A 703 -6.65 -47.43 -4.89
C MET A 703 -7.85 -48.17 -4.29
N GLY A 704 -7.75 -49.48 -4.15
CA GLY A 704 -8.76 -50.29 -3.47
C GLY A 704 -8.88 -49.95 -1.98
N GLU A 705 -7.75 -49.81 -1.28
CA GLU A 705 -7.73 -49.37 0.12
C GLU A 705 -8.18 -47.92 0.31
N LEU A 706 -7.78 -47.04 -0.61
CA LEU A 706 -8.19 -45.61 -0.58
C LEU A 706 -9.73 -45.49 -0.66
N LYS A 707 -10.39 -46.27 -1.54
CA LYS A 707 -11.87 -46.27 -1.70
C LYS A 707 -12.61 -46.76 -0.47
N LYS A 708 -11.98 -47.56 0.40
CA LYS A 708 -12.57 -47.98 1.67
C LYS A 708 -12.56 -46.89 2.72
N GLN A 709 -11.56 -45.99 2.66
CA GLN A 709 -11.33 -44.99 3.70
C GLN A 709 -11.92 -43.61 3.36
N PHE A 710 -11.89 -43.24 2.09
CA PHE A 710 -12.42 -41.96 1.62
C PHE A 710 -13.70 -42.13 0.81
N ARG A 711 -14.61 -41.15 0.95
CA ARG A 711 -15.85 -41.14 0.17
C ARG A 711 -15.55 -40.98 -1.33
N PRO A 712 -16.28 -41.66 -2.21
CA PRO A 712 -16.10 -41.56 -3.66
C PRO A 712 -16.18 -40.13 -4.17
N GLU A 713 -17.06 -39.33 -3.56
CA GLU A 713 -17.21 -37.89 -3.88
C GLU A 713 -15.92 -37.13 -3.70
N PHE A 714 -15.17 -37.33 -2.62
CA PHE A 714 -13.89 -36.67 -2.37
C PHE A 714 -12.82 -37.12 -3.38
N ILE A 715 -12.73 -38.41 -3.65
CA ILE A 715 -11.75 -38.99 -4.59
C ILE A 715 -11.94 -38.43 -5.99
N ASN A 716 -13.19 -38.27 -6.45
CA ASN A 716 -13.52 -37.78 -7.78
C ASN A 716 -13.22 -36.25 -7.98
N ARG A 717 -12.95 -35.50 -6.91
CA ARG A 717 -12.61 -34.06 -6.97
C ARG A 717 -11.12 -33.80 -7.06
N ILE A 718 -10.31 -34.81 -6.85
CA ILE A 718 -8.85 -34.73 -6.91
C ILE A 718 -8.42 -34.90 -8.37
N ASP A 719 -7.57 -33.98 -8.85
CA ASP A 719 -7.11 -34.03 -10.24
C ASP A 719 -6.24 -35.25 -10.54
N GLU A 720 -5.30 -35.56 -9.62
CA GLU A 720 -4.38 -36.69 -9.81
C GLU A 720 -4.09 -37.37 -8.46
N ILE A 721 -4.17 -38.73 -8.46
CA ILE A 721 -3.76 -39.52 -7.33
C ILE A 721 -2.46 -40.25 -7.69
N ILE A 722 -1.41 -39.97 -6.93
CA ILE A 722 -0.04 -40.34 -7.25
C ILE A 722 0.50 -41.30 -6.18
N VAL A 723 0.95 -42.45 -6.60
CA VAL A 723 1.53 -43.47 -5.72
C VAL A 723 3.05 -43.39 -5.80
N PHE A 724 3.69 -43.07 -4.68
CA PHE A 724 5.14 -43.05 -4.53
C PHE A 724 5.65 -44.43 -4.22
N HIS A 725 6.68 -44.85 -4.93
CA HIS A 725 7.34 -46.13 -4.71
C HIS A 725 8.53 -46.04 -3.78
N LYS A 726 8.97 -47.19 -3.32
CA LYS A 726 10.18 -47.31 -2.47
C LYS A 726 11.40 -46.91 -3.27
N LEU A 727 12.31 -46.17 -2.63
CA LEU A 727 13.57 -45.76 -3.22
C LEU A 727 14.51 -46.97 -3.34
N ASN A 728 15.19 -47.10 -4.48
CA ASN A 728 16.21 -48.11 -4.70
C ASN A 728 17.59 -47.60 -4.21
N GLU A 729 18.59 -48.49 -4.20
CA GLU A 729 19.94 -48.11 -3.70
C GLU A 729 20.60 -47.03 -4.54
N GLU A 730 20.33 -46.97 -5.85
CA GLU A 730 20.86 -45.94 -6.75
C GLU A 730 20.21 -44.57 -6.46
N ASP A 731 18.91 -44.57 -6.20
CA ASP A 731 18.19 -43.35 -5.80
C ASP A 731 18.75 -42.78 -4.49
N ILE A 732 19.00 -43.66 -3.52
CA ILE A 732 19.54 -43.29 -2.22
C ILE A 732 20.93 -42.67 -2.36
N LYS A 733 21.80 -43.21 -3.21
CA LYS A 733 23.13 -42.64 -3.48
C LYS A 733 23.03 -41.24 -4.06
N GLN A 734 22.11 -41.03 -5.02
CA GLN A 734 21.89 -39.72 -5.62
C GLN A 734 21.33 -38.73 -4.60
N ILE A 735 20.43 -39.14 -3.70
CA ILE A 735 19.91 -38.30 -2.62
C ILE A 735 21.02 -37.88 -1.66
N ILE A 736 21.92 -38.81 -1.31
CA ILE A 736 23.11 -38.50 -0.49
C ILE A 736 23.96 -37.45 -1.18
N ASP A 737 24.20 -37.56 -2.50
CA ASP A 737 24.96 -36.59 -3.27
C ASP A 737 24.36 -35.18 -3.21
N ILE A 738 23.03 -35.08 -3.35
CA ILE A 738 22.33 -33.79 -3.24
C ILE A 738 22.49 -33.19 -1.83
N MET A 739 22.31 -34.02 -0.78
CA MET A 739 22.42 -33.56 0.60
C MET A 739 23.86 -33.12 0.95
N LEU A 740 24.87 -33.88 0.52
CA LEU A 740 26.28 -33.54 0.71
C LEU A 740 26.65 -32.25 -0.03
N ASN A 741 26.14 -32.05 -1.26
CA ASN A 741 26.35 -30.84 -2.02
C ASN A 741 25.73 -29.60 -1.30
N GLN A 742 24.59 -29.75 -0.64
CA GLN A 742 24.00 -28.68 0.18
C GLN A 742 24.89 -28.32 1.38
N VAL A 743 25.45 -29.34 2.06
CA VAL A 743 26.38 -29.11 3.19
C VAL A 743 27.64 -28.38 2.68
N THR A 744 28.23 -28.88 1.59
CA THR A 744 29.43 -28.28 0.98
C THR A 744 29.19 -26.82 0.57
N LYS A 745 28.02 -26.51 0.00
CA LYS A 745 27.65 -25.17 -0.44
C LYS A 745 27.50 -24.21 0.76
N ARG A 746 26.80 -24.62 1.83
CA ARG A 746 26.69 -23.86 3.08
C ARG A 746 28.05 -23.55 3.72
N MET A 747 28.97 -24.50 3.66
CA MET A 747 30.31 -24.32 4.22
C MET A 747 31.18 -23.44 3.32
N ALA A 748 31.01 -23.49 2.01
CA ALA A 748 31.70 -22.62 1.06
C ALA A 748 31.34 -21.13 1.28
N GLU A 749 30.08 -20.81 1.62
CA GLU A 749 29.66 -19.47 2.01
C GLU A 749 30.40 -18.93 3.26
N LYS A 750 30.85 -19.85 4.13
CA LYS A 750 31.67 -19.55 5.29
C LYS A 750 33.17 -19.64 5.01
N SER A 751 33.59 -19.67 3.74
CA SER A 751 34.96 -19.77 3.26
C SER A 751 35.66 -21.10 3.54
N TYR A 752 34.95 -22.20 3.84
CA TYR A 752 35.47 -23.54 3.99
C TYR A 752 35.20 -24.37 2.72
N LYS A 753 36.25 -24.98 2.14
CA LYS A 753 36.15 -25.79 0.93
C LYS A 753 36.38 -27.25 1.25
N PHE A 754 35.41 -28.11 0.95
CA PHE A 754 35.49 -29.54 1.19
C PHE A 754 35.43 -30.34 -0.13
N GLU A 755 36.18 -31.44 -0.17
CA GLU A 755 36.01 -32.48 -1.17
C GLU A 755 35.67 -33.79 -0.40
N ILE A 756 34.53 -34.38 -0.75
CA ILE A 756 33.98 -35.55 -0.07
C ILE A 756 34.21 -36.78 -0.96
N ASP A 757 34.95 -37.73 -0.46
CA ASP A 757 35.27 -39.00 -1.13
C ASP A 757 34.06 -39.94 -1.18
N ASN A 758 34.01 -40.84 -2.17
CA ASN A 758 32.92 -41.81 -2.33
C ASN A 758 32.80 -42.79 -1.14
N SER A 759 33.92 -43.08 -0.42
CA SER A 759 33.89 -43.88 0.79
C SER A 759 32.99 -43.32 1.89
N VAL A 760 32.88 -41.98 1.99
CA VAL A 760 31.95 -41.31 2.93
C VAL A 760 30.49 -41.53 2.52
N LYS A 761 30.19 -41.50 1.23
CA LYS A 761 28.83 -41.74 0.72
C LYS A 761 28.36 -43.15 1.01
N GLU A 762 29.27 -44.14 0.84
CA GLU A 762 28.97 -45.54 1.13
C GLU A 762 28.76 -45.77 2.65
N LEU A 763 29.54 -45.11 3.48
CA LEU A 763 29.39 -45.18 4.94
C LEU A 763 28.04 -44.59 5.37
N ILE A 764 27.68 -43.42 4.80
CA ILE A 764 26.36 -42.77 5.08
C ILE A 764 25.21 -43.65 4.57
N ALA A 765 25.34 -44.25 3.39
CA ALA A 765 24.34 -45.17 2.86
C ALA A 765 24.17 -46.39 3.78
N LYS A 766 25.28 -47.02 4.21
CA LYS A 766 25.26 -48.21 5.08
C LYS A 766 24.62 -47.92 6.46
N LYS A 767 24.88 -46.75 7.05
CA LYS A 767 24.39 -46.40 8.40
C LYS A 767 23.07 -45.65 8.41
N GLY A 768 22.72 -45.00 7.29
CA GLY A 768 21.56 -44.10 7.20
C GLY A 768 20.37 -44.64 6.46
N VAL A 769 20.45 -45.85 5.90
CA VAL A 769 19.31 -46.49 5.20
C VAL A 769 18.57 -47.43 6.14
N ASP A 770 17.29 -47.17 6.31
CA ASP A 770 16.37 -48.04 7.01
C ASP A 770 15.27 -48.44 6.00
N THR A 771 15.02 -49.73 5.87
CA THR A 771 14.05 -50.29 4.92
C THR A 771 12.63 -49.79 5.16
N ASP A 772 12.32 -49.41 6.40
CA ASP A 772 10.95 -49.00 6.80
C ASP A 772 10.76 -47.46 6.78
N TYR A 773 11.85 -46.69 6.94
CA TYR A 773 11.79 -45.20 7.06
C TYR A 773 12.35 -44.44 5.85
N GLY A 774 12.78 -45.16 4.80
CA GLY A 774 13.27 -44.56 3.54
C GLY A 774 14.48 -43.67 3.73
N ALA A 775 14.47 -42.51 3.09
CA ALA A 775 15.57 -41.50 3.13
C ALA A 775 15.54 -40.60 4.38
N ARG A 776 14.55 -40.69 5.26
CA ARG A 776 14.42 -39.80 6.44
C ARG A 776 15.58 -39.94 7.44
N PRO A 777 16.12 -41.15 7.72
CA PRO A 777 17.28 -41.29 8.59
C PRO A 777 18.59 -40.77 8.01
N LEU A 778 18.72 -40.62 6.69
CA LEU A 778 19.93 -40.11 6.02
C LEU A 778 20.37 -38.74 6.54
N LYS A 779 19.43 -37.86 6.77
CA LYS A 779 19.73 -36.52 7.28
C LYS A 779 20.37 -36.58 8.66
N ARG A 780 19.88 -37.43 9.54
CA ARG A 780 20.48 -37.65 10.85
C ARG A 780 21.85 -38.32 10.72
N ALA A 781 22.00 -39.28 9.81
CA ALA A 781 23.30 -39.92 9.58
C ALA A 781 24.33 -38.90 9.08
N ILE A 782 23.99 -38.04 8.14
CA ILE A 782 24.88 -36.97 7.66
C ILE A 782 25.23 -36.02 8.82
N GLN A 783 24.27 -35.63 9.62
CA GLN A 783 24.52 -34.75 10.78
C GLN A 783 25.49 -35.38 11.77
N ASN A 784 25.16 -36.56 12.26
CA ASN A 784 25.92 -37.22 13.33
C ASN A 784 27.30 -37.71 12.85
N ILE A 785 27.42 -38.17 11.62
CA ILE A 785 28.63 -38.75 11.10
C ILE A 785 29.55 -37.67 10.49
N LEU A 786 29.02 -36.72 9.75
CA LEU A 786 29.78 -35.76 8.97
C LEU A 786 29.80 -34.36 9.60
N GLU A 787 28.61 -33.74 9.84
CA GLU A 787 28.55 -32.34 10.29
C GLU A 787 29.15 -32.16 11.68
N ASP A 788 28.86 -33.07 12.62
CA ASP A 788 29.46 -33.05 13.97
C ASP A 788 30.98 -33.15 13.92
N LYS A 789 31.51 -34.05 13.06
CA LYS A 789 32.98 -34.20 12.92
C LYS A 789 33.64 -32.99 12.26
N ILE A 790 33.04 -32.44 11.24
CA ILE A 790 33.50 -31.16 10.63
C ILE A 790 33.53 -30.05 11.67
N ALA A 791 32.49 -29.93 12.49
CA ALA A 791 32.40 -28.91 13.53
C ALA A 791 33.52 -29.05 14.58
N GLU A 792 33.80 -30.28 15.04
CA GLU A 792 34.93 -30.55 15.95
C GLU A 792 36.27 -30.16 15.35
N GLU A 793 36.54 -30.53 14.10
CA GLU A 793 37.83 -30.26 13.44
C GLU A 793 38.03 -28.76 13.12
N ILE A 794 36.94 -28.02 12.86
CA ILE A 794 36.98 -26.55 12.74
C ILE A 794 37.31 -25.92 14.11
N LEU A 795 36.66 -26.37 15.18
CA LEU A 795 36.88 -25.84 16.55
C LEU A 795 38.30 -26.15 17.05
N ASN A 796 38.84 -27.32 16.70
CA ASN A 796 40.22 -27.71 17.03
C ASN A 796 41.27 -26.98 16.17
N GLY A 797 40.83 -26.18 15.15
CA GLY A 797 41.74 -25.41 14.29
C GLY A 797 42.46 -26.24 13.22
N ASN A 798 42.07 -27.51 13.03
CA ASN A 798 42.64 -28.40 12.04
C ASN A 798 42.20 -28.02 10.63
N ILE A 799 40.96 -27.51 10.47
CA ILE A 799 40.42 -27.00 9.20
C ILE A 799 40.55 -25.48 9.19
N LYS A 800 41.28 -24.94 8.23
CA LYS A 800 41.51 -23.49 8.09
C LYS A 800 40.67 -22.90 6.96
N PRO A 801 40.14 -21.67 7.12
CA PRO A 801 39.44 -20.98 6.04
C PRO A 801 40.30 -20.88 4.76
N ASN A 802 39.70 -20.98 3.61
CA ASN A 802 40.31 -20.92 2.28
C ASN A 802 41.29 -22.06 1.93
N LYS A 803 41.44 -23.06 2.77
CA LYS A 803 42.14 -24.30 2.43
C LYS A 803 41.15 -25.41 2.09
N LYS A 804 41.47 -26.24 1.09
CA LYS A 804 40.69 -27.40 0.67
C LYS A 804 41.01 -28.56 1.63
N ALA A 805 40.00 -29.09 2.31
CA ALA A 805 40.08 -30.27 3.15
C ALA A 805 39.43 -31.46 2.42
N VAL A 806 40.06 -32.62 2.47
CA VAL A 806 39.55 -33.85 1.86
C VAL A 806 39.01 -34.75 2.97
N ILE A 807 37.73 -35.14 2.82
CA ILE A 807 37.03 -36.00 3.79
C ILE A 807 36.94 -37.42 3.25
N LYS A 808 37.47 -38.38 3.98
CA LYS A 808 37.45 -39.81 3.65
C LYS A 808 36.85 -40.62 4.79
N ALA A 809 36.37 -41.81 4.50
CA ALA A 809 35.98 -42.79 5.51
C ALA A 809 36.99 -43.92 5.55
N GLU A 810 37.57 -44.17 6.75
CA GLU A 810 38.48 -45.28 7.07
C GLU A 810 37.97 -46.00 8.33
N ASP A 811 37.86 -47.30 8.30
CA ASP A 811 37.37 -48.14 9.42
C ASP A 811 36.08 -47.65 10.08
N ASP A 812 35.04 -47.37 9.22
CA ASP A 812 33.73 -46.89 9.65
C ASP A 812 33.75 -45.52 10.40
N LYS A 813 34.90 -44.77 10.31
CA LYS A 813 35.07 -43.40 10.88
C LYS A 813 35.44 -42.39 9.79
N ILE A 814 35.06 -41.12 9.99
CA ILE A 814 35.46 -40.02 9.12
C ILE A 814 36.83 -39.51 9.53
N VAL A 815 37.75 -39.42 8.54
CA VAL A 815 39.06 -38.81 8.64
C VAL A 815 39.06 -37.57 7.71
N ILE A 816 39.55 -36.43 8.22
CA ILE A 816 39.63 -35.18 7.49
C ILE A 816 41.11 -34.82 7.35
N ASN A 817 41.57 -34.70 6.10
CA ASN A 817 42.98 -34.40 5.76
C ASN A 817 43.09 -33.03 5.05
#